data_184ae801546c8d27cbc417b001ae3e5c
#
_entry.id   184ae801546c8d27cbc417b001ae3e5c
#
_cell.length_a   1.000
_cell.length_b   1.000
_cell.length_c   1.000
_cell.angle_alpha   90.00
_cell.angle_beta   90.00
_cell.angle_gamma   90.00
#
_symmetry.space_group_name_H-M   'P 1'
#
loop_
_entity.id
_entity.type
_entity.pdbx_description
1 polymer ?
#
loop_
_entity_poly.entity_id
_entity_poly.type
_entity_poly.pdbx_seq_one_letter_code
_entity_poly.pdbx_strand_id
1 'polypeptide(L)'
;MKRIPLILILLLPLCRAAEYDLVIYGGTSAAVAAAVQAKRMNRSVIIVSPDKHLGGLSSGGLGYTDSGKKEAIGGISREVYQRIKKHYDQPKAWIHQKPEDYARYRKGEDAMWVFEPHVAEQVFEDLIKEYNIPVVRDAWLDRANGVSLTDGRITAIRCLDGKSYAGLIFMDTTYEGDLMAAAGVRYHVGRESNATYGETLNGVQTLNARKHQFDYPTDPYVIEGDPASGLLPRIQAGPPGKEGEGDHRVQAYNYRMCLTTVSENRIPFAAPAGYDRHQYALLARYLKGGWNEVFGKFDAAPNGKTDTNNHGAFSTDNIGMNYDYPDASYARRAEILEEHQTYQKGWLYFLANDPSVPEHIRTRMSTWGLPKDEFNDNSHWPHQIYVREARRMISDFVMTENHLRALKPTPASIGMGSYNMDSHNVQRYVNAAGHVRNEGDLQISPGGPYPISYQAIVPKRIECTNLLVPVCLSSSHMAYGSIRMEPVFMILGQSAATAAALAIEAGMDVQDVDYDTLSARLLADQQVLHMARKPKPVRQTNLDPNRLPGIVIDDREAKKTGDWISSAATGKWVGSGYLHDGNAGKGERSIVFSAELPAGKYEVRVAYACSDNRAKRVPVTLITGRERIEKHLDQRKVPGIDELFTSIGTYSLSGTTRIEISNRDTDGYVIADAVQFIKK
;
A
#
# COMPACT_ATOMS: atom_id res chain seq x y z
N MET A 1 -60.03 -32.28 -47.03
CA MET A 1 -59.10 -31.36 -46.38
C MET A 1 -58.89 -31.80 -44.93
N LYS A 2 -57.79 -32.51 -44.66
CA LYS A 2 -57.42 -32.97 -43.30
C LYS A 2 -56.62 -31.85 -42.63
N ARG A 3 -57.10 -31.35 -41.47
CA ARG A 3 -56.40 -30.35 -40.63
C ARG A 3 -55.37 -31.12 -39.81
N ILE A 4 -54.08 -30.77 -39.97
CA ILE A 4 -52.97 -31.25 -39.13
C ILE A 4 -52.92 -30.29 -37.93
N PRO A 5 -52.93 -30.78 -36.66
CA PRO A 5 -52.74 -29.94 -35.51
C PRO A 5 -51.25 -29.53 -35.39
N LEU A 6 -51.02 -28.21 -35.30
CA LEU A 6 -49.69 -27.66 -34.99
C LEU A 6 -49.43 -27.87 -33.48
N ILE A 7 -48.56 -28.80 -33.15
CA ILE A 7 -48.08 -29.02 -31.77
C ILE A 7 -47.02 -27.92 -31.52
N LEU A 8 -47.37 -26.95 -30.73
CA LEU A 8 -46.44 -25.93 -30.20
C LEU A 8 -45.63 -26.56 -29.08
N ILE A 9 -44.40 -26.99 -29.35
CA ILE A 9 -43.46 -27.44 -28.32
C ILE A 9 -42.98 -26.20 -27.61
N LEU A 10 -43.53 -25.93 -26.42
CA LEU A 10 -42.95 -24.97 -25.46
C LEU A 10 -41.60 -25.57 -24.98
N LEU A 11 -40.50 -25.06 -25.49
CA LEU A 11 -39.18 -25.21 -24.89
C LEU A 11 -39.16 -24.42 -23.56
N LEU A 12 -39.56 -25.11 -22.48
CA LEU A 12 -39.25 -24.62 -21.13
C LEU A 12 -37.73 -24.61 -21.01
N PRO A 13 -37.11 -23.48 -20.55
CA PRO A 13 -35.71 -23.51 -20.26
C PRO A 13 -35.47 -24.56 -19.18
N LEU A 14 -34.70 -25.61 -19.50
CA LEU A 14 -34.19 -26.53 -18.49
C LEU A 14 -33.33 -25.68 -17.50
N CYS A 15 -33.90 -25.33 -16.39
CA CYS A 15 -33.16 -24.84 -15.25
C CYS A 15 -32.19 -25.95 -14.84
N ARG A 16 -30.92 -25.87 -15.22
CA ARG A 16 -29.89 -26.83 -14.82
C ARG A 16 -29.79 -26.76 -13.30
N ALA A 17 -29.95 -27.87 -12.62
CA ALA A 17 -29.76 -27.92 -11.17
C ALA A 17 -28.34 -27.44 -10.84
N ALA A 18 -28.20 -26.67 -9.75
CA ALA A 18 -26.89 -26.22 -9.30
C ALA A 18 -25.98 -27.44 -9.04
N GLU A 19 -24.79 -27.41 -9.61
CA GLU A 19 -23.79 -28.46 -9.47
C GLU A 19 -23.00 -28.35 -8.17
N TYR A 20 -22.82 -27.07 -7.71
CA TYR A 20 -22.08 -26.71 -6.49
C TYR A 20 -22.89 -25.76 -5.63
N ASP A 21 -22.69 -25.83 -4.33
CA ASP A 21 -23.20 -24.81 -3.39
C ASP A 21 -22.49 -23.48 -3.64
N LEU A 22 -21.15 -23.51 -3.84
CA LEU A 22 -20.32 -22.34 -4.05
C LEU A 22 -19.39 -22.51 -5.25
N VAL A 23 -19.45 -21.57 -6.19
CA VAL A 23 -18.49 -21.45 -7.31
C VAL A 23 -17.59 -20.24 -7.05
N ILE A 24 -16.30 -20.47 -6.89
CA ILE A 24 -15.28 -19.45 -6.66
C ILE A 24 -14.52 -19.22 -7.96
N TYR A 25 -14.57 -17.99 -8.49
CA TYR A 25 -13.79 -17.58 -9.64
C TYR A 25 -12.53 -16.82 -9.22
N GLY A 26 -11.35 -17.32 -9.62
CA GLY A 26 -10.02 -16.84 -9.24
C GLY A 26 -9.26 -17.83 -8.36
N GLY A 27 -7.92 -17.83 -8.48
CA GLY A 27 -7.01 -18.74 -7.77
C GLY A 27 -6.20 -18.08 -6.65
N THR A 28 -6.62 -16.92 -6.14
CA THR A 28 -5.88 -16.14 -5.13
C THR A 28 -5.87 -16.83 -3.75
N SER A 29 -5.12 -16.30 -2.81
CA SER A 29 -5.11 -16.74 -1.41
C SER A 29 -6.52 -16.70 -0.77
N ALA A 30 -7.34 -15.70 -1.17
CA ALA A 30 -8.75 -15.60 -0.77
C ALA A 30 -9.58 -16.79 -1.25
N ALA A 31 -9.34 -17.26 -2.49
CA ALA A 31 -10.04 -18.42 -3.04
C ALA A 31 -9.81 -19.68 -2.21
N VAL A 32 -8.55 -19.95 -1.88
CA VAL A 32 -8.19 -21.15 -1.08
C VAL A 32 -8.82 -21.05 0.31
N ALA A 33 -8.70 -19.90 0.98
CA ALA A 33 -9.30 -19.69 2.30
C ALA A 33 -10.83 -19.85 2.27
N ALA A 34 -11.50 -19.32 1.24
CA ALA A 34 -12.95 -19.46 1.05
C ALA A 34 -13.35 -20.91 0.81
N ALA A 35 -12.63 -21.63 -0.05
CA ALA A 35 -12.95 -23.03 -0.37
C ALA A 35 -12.75 -23.94 0.85
N VAL A 36 -11.68 -23.75 1.62
CA VAL A 36 -11.44 -24.47 2.88
C VAL A 36 -12.59 -24.22 3.87
N GLN A 37 -13.00 -22.97 4.03
CA GLN A 37 -14.11 -22.61 4.92
C GLN A 37 -15.43 -23.24 4.45
N ALA A 38 -15.74 -23.22 3.17
CA ALA A 38 -16.93 -23.86 2.62
C ALA A 38 -16.96 -25.37 2.96
N LYS A 39 -15.82 -26.08 2.79
CA LYS A 39 -15.68 -27.48 3.17
C LYS A 39 -15.87 -27.72 4.68
N ARG A 40 -15.33 -26.84 5.53
CA ARG A 40 -15.51 -26.89 7.01
C ARG A 40 -16.99 -26.72 7.40
N MET A 41 -17.77 -26.08 6.56
CA MET A 41 -19.21 -25.89 6.72
C MET A 41 -20.05 -26.91 5.91
N ASN A 42 -19.45 -28.02 5.45
CA ASN A 42 -20.09 -29.08 4.69
C ASN A 42 -20.78 -28.63 3.40
N ARG A 43 -20.22 -27.62 2.72
CA ARG A 43 -20.70 -27.11 1.42
C ARG A 43 -19.87 -27.70 0.28
N SER A 44 -20.53 -28.04 -0.82
CA SER A 44 -19.86 -28.38 -2.06
C SER A 44 -19.29 -27.12 -2.69
N VAL A 45 -18.02 -27.16 -3.13
CA VAL A 45 -17.33 -25.98 -3.67
C VAL A 45 -16.39 -26.38 -4.80
N ILE A 46 -16.24 -25.49 -5.77
CA ILE A 46 -15.24 -25.58 -6.83
C ILE A 46 -14.50 -24.26 -6.97
N ILE A 47 -13.18 -24.31 -7.21
CA ILE A 47 -12.38 -23.18 -7.65
C ILE A 47 -12.21 -23.25 -9.16
N VAL A 48 -12.61 -22.20 -9.86
CA VAL A 48 -12.42 -22.00 -11.31
C VAL A 48 -11.44 -20.85 -11.49
N SER A 49 -10.19 -21.16 -11.84
CA SER A 49 -9.10 -20.17 -11.87
C SER A 49 -8.59 -19.91 -13.27
N PRO A 50 -8.41 -18.63 -13.67
CA PRO A 50 -7.67 -18.31 -14.88
C PRO A 50 -6.18 -18.65 -14.75
N ASP A 51 -5.66 -18.76 -13.51
CA ASP A 51 -4.26 -19.01 -13.21
C ASP A 51 -3.96 -20.51 -13.09
N LYS A 52 -2.70 -20.87 -13.39
CA LYS A 52 -2.18 -22.21 -13.16
C LYS A 52 -1.86 -22.46 -11.71
N HIS A 53 -1.37 -21.44 -11.02
CA HIS A 53 -0.89 -21.49 -9.65
C HIS A 53 -1.95 -20.98 -8.69
N LEU A 54 -1.98 -21.51 -7.48
CA LEU A 54 -2.90 -21.06 -6.42
C LEU A 54 -2.16 -20.20 -5.40
N GLY A 55 -2.91 -19.31 -4.73
CA GLY A 55 -2.38 -18.44 -3.70
C GLY A 55 -2.05 -17.04 -4.17
N GLY A 56 -2.21 -16.75 -5.48
CA GLY A 56 -2.03 -15.43 -6.06
C GLY A 56 -0.64 -14.87 -5.77
N LEU A 57 -0.57 -13.65 -5.23
CA LEU A 57 0.69 -12.99 -4.95
C LEU A 57 1.50 -13.68 -3.84
N SER A 58 0.85 -14.33 -2.86
CA SER A 58 1.53 -15.05 -1.77
C SER A 58 2.43 -16.18 -2.27
N SER A 59 2.05 -16.88 -3.34
CA SER A 59 2.85 -17.90 -4.02
C SER A 59 3.61 -17.33 -5.23
N GLY A 60 3.18 -16.19 -5.75
CA GLY A 60 3.65 -15.57 -6.99
C GLY A 60 4.73 -14.53 -6.82
N GLY A 61 5.48 -14.53 -5.70
CA GLY A 61 6.64 -13.67 -5.53
C GLY A 61 6.72 -12.89 -4.20
N LEU A 62 5.59 -12.62 -3.54
CA LEU A 62 5.57 -11.93 -2.25
C LEU A 62 6.14 -12.83 -1.14
N GLY A 63 7.44 -12.76 -0.93
CA GLY A 63 8.12 -13.49 0.15
C GLY A 63 8.04 -12.79 1.50
N TYR A 64 7.78 -11.49 1.53
CA TYR A 64 7.64 -10.68 2.74
C TYR A 64 6.20 -10.18 2.89
N THR A 65 5.47 -10.75 3.85
CA THR A 65 4.06 -10.43 4.06
C THR A 65 3.86 -9.03 4.67
N ASP A 66 3.06 -8.22 4.02
CA ASP A 66 2.59 -6.93 4.53
C ASP A 66 1.48 -7.16 5.59
N SER A 67 1.87 -7.60 6.77
CA SER A 67 0.95 -8.10 7.82
C SER A 67 0.31 -7.00 8.69
N GLY A 68 0.93 -5.84 8.79
CA GLY A 68 0.54 -4.88 9.82
C GLY A 68 0.68 -5.46 11.22
N LYS A 69 -0.39 -5.40 12.03
CA LYS A 69 -0.46 -6.04 13.35
C LYS A 69 -0.88 -7.49 13.22
N LYS A 70 0.04 -8.39 13.51
CA LYS A 70 -0.13 -9.85 13.37
C LYS A 70 -1.26 -10.41 14.23
N GLU A 71 -1.56 -9.76 15.35
CA GLU A 71 -2.65 -10.13 16.25
C GLU A 71 -4.05 -9.85 15.65
N ALA A 72 -4.12 -9.03 14.60
CA ALA A 72 -5.34 -8.80 13.84
C ALA A 72 -5.67 -9.92 12.84
N ILE A 73 -4.73 -10.85 12.63
CA ILE A 73 -4.83 -11.92 11.65
C ILE A 73 -5.21 -13.22 12.38
N GLY A 74 -6.46 -13.67 12.19
CA GLY A 74 -7.03 -14.88 12.76
C GLY A 74 -7.45 -15.90 11.70
N GLY A 75 -8.17 -16.95 12.12
CA GLY A 75 -8.78 -17.95 11.27
C GLY A 75 -7.83 -18.66 10.32
N ILE A 76 -8.31 -18.98 9.12
CA ILE A 76 -7.53 -19.68 8.08
C ILE A 76 -6.31 -18.85 7.64
N SER A 77 -6.40 -17.52 7.62
CA SER A 77 -5.26 -16.68 7.32
C SER A 77 -4.11 -16.93 8.29
N ARG A 78 -4.37 -16.98 9.60
CA ARG A 78 -3.34 -17.33 10.61
C ARG A 78 -2.80 -18.73 10.42
N GLU A 79 -3.68 -19.70 10.14
CA GLU A 79 -3.32 -21.09 9.90
C GLU A 79 -2.34 -21.27 8.75
N VAL A 80 -2.50 -20.53 7.64
CA VAL A 80 -1.56 -20.55 6.51
C VAL A 80 -0.15 -20.19 6.97
N TYR A 81 0.02 -19.11 7.73
CA TYR A 81 1.33 -18.68 8.24
C TYR A 81 1.89 -19.62 9.32
N GLN A 82 1.02 -20.32 10.05
CA GLN A 82 1.42 -21.40 10.97
C GLN A 82 1.92 -22.64 10.21
N ARG A 83 1.28 -23.01 9.10
CA ARG A 83 1.73 -24.10 8.23
C ARG A 83 3.08 -23.78 7.58
N ILE A 84 3.28 -22.54 7.13
CA ILE A 84 4.58 -22.06 6.66
C ILE A 84 5.63 -22.18 7.76
N LYS A 85 5.33 -21.75 8.98
CA LYS A 85 6.24 -21.91 10.13
C LYS A 85 6.60 -23.36 10.38
N LYS A 86 5.61 -24.26 10.35
CA LYS A 86 5.81 -25.71 10.53
C LYS A 86 6.74 -26.30 9.47
N HIS A 87 6.73 -25.78 8.24
CA HIS A 87 7.68 -26.16 7.20
C HIS A 87 9.12 -25.80 7.64
N TYR A 88 9.35 -24.54 8.05
CA TYR A 88 10.68 -24.08 8.45
C TYR A 88 11.14 -24.59 9.84
N ASP A 89 10.27 -25.19 10.64
CA ASP A 89 10.66 -25.93 11.84
C ASP A 89 11.35 -27.26 11.54
N GLN A 90 11.34 -27.68 10.27
CA GLN A 90 12.00 -28.90 9.81
C GLN A 90 13.44 -28.57 9.37
N PRO A 91 14.46 -29.29 9.87
CA PRO A 91 15.85 -29.07 9.44
C PRO A 91 16.05 -29.15 7.91
N LYS A 92 15.29 -30.00 7.23
CA LYS A 92 15.36 -30.20 5.77
C LYS A 92 14.88 -28.99 4.95
N ALA A 93 14.19 -28.03 5.55
CA ALA A 93 13.75 -26.80 4.88
C ALA A 93 14.90 -25.80 4.67
N TRP A 94 16.03 -26.00 5.35
CA TRP A 94 17.18 -25.12 5.31
C TRP A 94 18.30 -25.74 4.46
N ILE A 95 18.26 -25.45 3.15
CA ILE A 95 19.17 -26.05 2.17
C ILE A 95 20.46 -25.23 2.00
N HIS A 96 20.34 -23.91 1.94
CA HIS A 96 21.44 -22.98 1.66
C HIS A 96 21.81 -22.08 2.85
N GLN A 97 21.14 -22.25 3.99
CA GLN A 97 21.30 -21.43 5.18
C GLN A 97 20.95 -22.25 6.43
N LYS A 98 21.55 -21.96 7.57
CA LYS A 98 21.12 -22.53 8.85
C LYS A 98 19.99 -21.66 9.45
N PRO A 99 19.03 -22.27 10.18
CA PRO A 99 17.93 -21.51 10.79
C PRO A 99 18.42 -20.43 11.77
N GLU A 100 19.50 -20.67 12.50
CA GLU A 100 20.12 -19.73 13.46
C GLU A 100 20.77 -18.52 12.77
N ASP A 101 21.15 -18.63 11.51
CA ASP A 101 21.74 -17.55 10.71
C ASP A 101 20.68 -16.64 10.07
N TYR A 102 19.40 -17.02 10.16
CA TYR A 102 18.30 -16.25 9.60
C TYR A 102 17.55 -15.47 10.70
N ALA A 103 17.85 -14.19 10.82
CA ALA A 103 17.37 -13.33 11.93
C ALA A 103 15.84 -13.25 12.10
N ARG A 104 15.06 -13.57 11.03
CA ARG A 104 13.58 -13.52 11.06
C ARG A 104 12.95 -14.87 11.41
N TYR A 105 13.73 -15.96 11.48
CA TYR A 105 13.26 -17.22 12.05
C TYR A 105 13.36 -17.19 13.57
N ARG A 106 12.25 -17.44 14.24
CA ARG A 106 12.18 -17.50 15.69
C ARG A 106 11.45 -18.77 16.11
N LYS A 107 12.16 -19.63 16.83
CA LYS A 107 11.66 -20.94 17.24
C LYS A 107 10.40 -20.87 18.12
N GLY A 108 10.24 -19.81 18.92
CA GLY A 108 9.09 -19.63 19.82
C GLY A 108 7.88 -18.94 19.21
N GLU A 109 7.96 -18.43 17.98
CA GLU A 109 6.79 -17.85 17.29
C GLU A 109 5.95 -18.95 16.63
N ASP A 110 4.64 -18.79 16.67
CA ASP A 110 3.69 -19.76 16.12
C ASP A 110 3.52 -19.67 14.60
N ALA A 111 3.91 -18.54 13.97
CA ALA A 111 3.71 -18.27 12.55
C ALA A 111 4.96 -17.62 11.94
N MET A 112 5.17 -17.79 10.64
CA MET A 112 6.26 -17.18 9.89
C MET A 112 5.72 -16.33 8.74
N TRP A 113 6.18 -15.09 8.65
CA TRP A 113 5.65 -14.03 7.80
C TRP A 113 6.57 -13.66 6.64
N VAL A 114 7.75 -14.26 6.58
CA VAL A 114 8.70 -14.14 5.48
C VAL A 114 9.12 -15.54 5.08
N PHE A 115 8.99 -15.85 3.81
CA PHE A 115 9.11 -17.22 3.31
C PHE A 115 9.49 -17.25 1.82
N GLU A 116 9.84 -18.42 1.34
CA GLU A 116 10.09 -18.68 -0.08
C GLU A 116 8.76 -18.89 -0.81
N PRO A 117 8.59 -18.37 -2.05
CA PRO A 117 7.32 -18.46 -2.78
C PRO A 117 6.79 -19.89 -2.96
N HIS A 118 7.65 -20.86 -3.31
CA HIS A 118 7.26 -22.27 -3.47
C HIS A 118 6.71 -22.89 -2.18
N VAL A 119 7.17 -22.43 -1.00
CA VAL A 119 6.65 -22.93 0.29
C VAL A 119 5.23 -22.49 0.53
N ALA A 120 4.90 -21.24 0.18
CA ALA A 120 3.52 -20.76 0.25
C ALA A 120 2.62 -21.52 -0.72
N GLU A 121 3.07 -21.73 -1.96
CA GLU A 121 2.33 -22.51 -2.95
C GLU A 121 2.05 -23.93 -2.44
N GLN A 122 3.06 -24.61 -1.89
CA GLN A 122 2.90 -25.95 -1.33
C GLN A 122 1.87 -25.96 -0.20
N VAL A 123 1.83 -24.95 0.67
CA VAL A 123 0.83 -24.86 1.74
C VAL A 123 -0.58 -24.74 1.19
N PHE A 124 -0.80 -23.94 0.13
CA PHE A 124 -2.10 -23.83 -0.53
C PHE A 124 -2.51 -25.15 -1.21
N GLU A 125 -1.58 -25.80 -1.91
CA GLU A 125 -1.85 -27.12 -2.55
C GLU A 125 -2.16 -28.21 -1.51
N ASP A 126 -1.46 -28.20 -0.37
CA ASP A 126 -1.72 -29.13 0.72
C ASP A 126 -3.12 -28.93 1.31
N LEU A 127 -3.58 -27.67 1.46
CA LEU A 127 -4.95 -27.34 1.89
C LEU A 127 -5.99 -27.86 0.88
N ILE A 128 -5.79 -27.61 -0.40
CA ILE A 128 -6.67 -28.10 -1.48
C ILE A 128 -6.80 -29.62 -1.42
N LYS A 129 -5.69 -30.32 -1.27
CA LYS A 129 -5.64 -31.77 -1.19
C LYS A 129 -6.29 -32.30 0.10
N GLU A 130 -6.01 -31.68 1.26
CA GLU A 130 -6.53 -32.09 2.56
C GLU A 130 -8.07 -32.05 2.60
N TYR A 131 -8.66 -30.99 1.99
CA TYR A 131 -10.11 -30.81 1.97
C TYR A 131 -10.79 -31.38 0.71
N ASN A 132 -10.03 -32.03 -0.18
CA ASN A 132 -10.55 -32.57 -1.45
C ASN A 132 -11.34 -31.52 -2.24
N ILE A 133 -10.73 -30.35 -2.47
CA ILE A 133 -11.35 -29.23 -3.19
C ILE A 133 -11.09 -29.40 -4.69
N PRO A 134 -12.12 -29.52 -5.54
CA PRO A 134 -11.93 -29.49 -6.98
C PRO A 134 -11.45 -28.13 -7.46
N VAL A 135 -10.41 -28.14 -8.30
CA VAL A 135 -9.83 -26.94 -8.91
C VAL A 135 -9.72 -27.13 -10.41
N VAL A 136 -10.22 -26.16 -11.16
CA VAL A 136 -10.03 -26.06 -12.61
C VAL A 136 -9.12 -24.87 -12.88
N ARG A 137 -7.97 -25.13 -13.50
CA ARG A 137 -6.93 -24.16 -13.80
C ARG A 137 -6.95 -23.76 -15.28
N ASP A 138 -6.33 -22.65 -15.65
CA ASP A 138 -6.37 -22.10 -17.03
C ASP A 138 -7.81 -21.91 -17.53
N ALA A 139 -8.76 -21.62 -16.64
CA ALA A 139 -10.18 -21.51 -16.93
C ALA A 139 -10.59 -20.03 -16.97
N TRP A 140 -10.39 -19.39 -18.11
CA TRP A 140 -10.64 -17.98 -18.34
C TRP A 140 -12.14 -17.71 -18.58
N LEU A 141 -12.75 -16.84 -17.78
CA LEU A 141 -14.15 -16.44 -17.91
C LEU A 141 -14.41 -15.82 -19.31
N ASP A 142 -15.47 -16.26 -20.00
CA ASP A 142 -16.00 -15.50 -21.13
C ASP A 142 -16.69 -14.23 -20.59
N ARG A 143 -15.90 -13.14 -20.44
CA ARG A 143 -16.36 -11.89 -19.82
C ARG A 143 -17.50 -11.21 -20.58
N ALA A 144 -17.65 -11.51 -21.86
CA ALA A 144 -18.71 -10.90 -22.68
C ALA A 144 -20.05 -11.62 -22.54
N ASN A 145 -20.04 -12.97 -22.50
CA ASN A 145 -21.25 -13.77 -22.59
C ASN A 145 -21.26 -14.96 -21.62
N GLY A 146 -20.30 -15.04 -20.72
CA GLY A 146 -20.10 -16.21 -19.86
C GLY A 146 -20.89 -16.19 -18.55
N VAL A 147 -21.56 -15.07 -18.18
CA VAL A 147 -22.34 -15.01 -16.94
C VAL A 147 -23.81 -15.12 -17.27
N SER A 148 -24.44 -16.22 -16.80
CA SER A 148 -25.89 -16.43 -16.97
C SER A 148 -26.62 -15.87 -15.75
N LEU A 149 -27.48 -14.88 -15.97
CA LEU A 149 -28.28 -14.22 -14.93
C LEU A 149 -29.76 -14.54 -15.13
N THR A 150 -30.45 -14.82 -14.02
CA THR A 150 -31.91 -14.95 -13.96
C THR A 150 -32.40 -14.22 -12.72
N ASP A 151 -33.29 -13.23 -12.87
CA ASP A 151 -33.89 -12.45 -11.79
C ASP A 151 -32.83 -11.85 -10.81
N GLY A 152 -31.72 -11.32 -11.35
CA GLY A 152 -30.65 -10.75 -10.55
C GLY A 152 -29.74 -11.77 -9.87
N ARG A 153 -29.85 -13.07 -10.21
CA ARG A 153 -29.01 -14.16 -9.67
C ARG A 153 -28.15 -14.76 -10.77
N ILE A 154 -26.89 -14.97 -10.48
CA ILE A 154 -26.01 -15.77 -11.33
C ILE A 154 -26.44 -17.24 -11.19
N THR A 155 -26.65 -17.92 -12.31
CA THR A 155 -26.99 -19.36 -12.34
C THR A 155 -25.82 -20.23 -12.77
N ALA A 156 -24.96 -19.70 -13.63
CA ALA A 156 -23.73 -20.36 -14.08
C ALA A 156 -22.72 -19.35 -14.59
N ILE A 157 -21.44 -19.72 -14.56
CA ILE A 157 -20.35 -19.06 -15.28
C ILE A 157 -19.83 -19.98 -16.36
N ARG A 158 -19.49 -19.46 -17.54
CA ARG A 158 -18.88 -20.17 -18.66
C ARG A 158 -17.51 -19.59 -18.97
N CYS A 159 -16.55 -20.50 -19.16
CA CYS A 159 -15.20 -20.14 -19.56
C CYS A 159 -15.01 -20.16 -21.09
N LEU A 160 -13.91 -19.59 -21.57
CA LEU A 160 -13.57 -19.52 -23.01
C LEU A 160 -13.36 -20.90 -23.64
N ASP A 161 -13.06 -21.95 -22.84
CA ASP A 161 -12.99 -23.34 -23.29
C ASP A 161 -14.38 -23.99 -23.48
N GLY A 162 -15.45 -23.24 -23.24
CA GLY A 162 -16.84 -23.67 -23.39
C GLY A 162 -17.42 -24.40 -22.16
N LYS A 163 -16.63 -24.70 -21.14
CA LYS A 163 -17.12 -25.34 -19.92
C LYS A 163 -17.91 -24.36 -19.07
N SER A 164 -18.95 -24.85 -18.42
CA SER A 164 -19.84 -24.06 -17.56
C SER A 164 -19.91 -24.68 -16.16
N TYR A 165 -19.99 -23.80 -15.16
CA TYR A 165 -20.07 -24.18 -13.75
C TYR A 165 -21.30 -23.52 -13.14
N ALA A 166 -22.27 -24.34 -12.71
CA ALA A 166 -23.53 -23.90 -12.11
C ALA A 166 -23.42 -23.93 -10.58
N GLY A 167 -23.96 -22.93 -9.90
CA GLY A 167 -23.88 -22.82 -8.43
C GLY A 167 -25.02 -22.06 -7.81
N LEU A 168 -25.17 -22.20 -6.48
CA LEU A 168 -26.14 -21.44 -5.70
C LEU A 168 -25.63 -20.01 -5.39
N ILE A 169 -24.36 -19.93 -4.97
CA ILE A 169 -23.68 -18.67 -4.70
C ILE A 169 -22.35 -18.64 -5.46
N PHE A 170 -21.96 -17.46 -5.89
CA PHE A 170 -20.73 -17.18 -6.62
C PHE A 170 -19.83 -16.26 -5.82
N MET A 171 -18.51 -16.38 -6.04
CA MET A 171 -17.52 -15.50 -5.41
C MET A 171 -16.49 -15.08 -6.43
N ASP A 172 -16.23 -13.76 -6.54
CA ASP A 172 -15.12 -13.22 -7.32
C ASP A 172 -13.93 -12.99 -6.40
N THR A 173 -12.89 -13.79 -6.58
CA THR A 173 -11.64 -13.71 -5.82
C THR A 173 -10.45 -13.26 -6.68
N THR A 174 -10.71 -12.79 -7.90
CA THR A 174 -9.66 -12.25 -8.78
C THR A 174 -9.19 -10.88 -8.30
N TYR A 175 -7.96 -10.49 -8.65
CA TYR A 175 -7.46 -9.14 -8.39
C TYR A 175 -8.08 -8.10 -9.32
N GLU A 176 -8.70 -8.54 -10.42
CA GLU A 176 -9.28 -7.69 -11.46
C GLU A 176 -10.79 -7.46 -11.29
N GLY A 177 -11.50 -8.34 -10.59
CA GLY A 177 -12.97 -8.27 -10.46
C GLY A 177 -13.69 -8.61 -11.77
N ASP A 178 -13.20 -9.62 -12.50
CA ASP A 178 -13.73 -9.94 -13.83
C ASP A 178 -15.13 -10.57 -13.77
N LEU A 179 -15.41 -11.43 -12.78
CA LEU A 179 -16.76 -12.00 -12.59
C LEU A 179 -17.74 -10.91 -12.11
N MET A 180 -17.33 -10.08 -11.18
CA MET A 180 -18.11 -8.95 -10.69
C MET A 180 -18.56 -8.03 -11.85
N ALA A 181 -17.61 -7.62 -12.69
CA ALA A 181 -17.89 -6.76 -13.84
C ALA A 181 -18.78 -7.47 -14.88
N ALA A 182 -18.54 -8.75 -15.19
CA ALA A 182 -19.33 -9.52 -16.14
C ALA A 182 -20.76 -9.81 -15.63
N ALA A 183 -20.97 -9.80 -14.31
CA ALA A 183 -22.29 -9.87 -13.68
C ALA A 183 -23.06 -8.53 -13.69
N GLY A 184 -22.47 -7.47 -14.23
CA GLY A 184 -23.10 -6.15 -14.30
C GLY A 184 -23.07 -5.36 -12.98
N VAL A 185 -22.27 -5.79 -11.99
CA VAL A 185 -22.08 -5.07 -10.74
C VAL A 185 -21.21 -3.84 -10.97
N ARG A 186 -21.64 -2.69 -10.45
CA ARG A 186 -20.91 -1.42 -10.63
C ARG A 186 -19.60 -1.39 -9.86
N TYR A 187 -18.60 -0.77 -10.48
CA TYR A 187 -17.27 -0.61 -9.93
C TYR A 187 -16.66 0.74 -10.31
N HIS A 188 -15.57 1.09 -9.67
CA HIS A 188 -14.72 2.22 -10.00
C HIS A 188 -13.32 1.74 -10.40
N VAL A 189 -12.68 2.45 -11.34
CA VAL A 189 -11.27 2.29 -11.71
C VAL A 189 -10.59 3.65 -11.56
N GLY A 190 -9.37 3.67 -11.05
CA GLY A 190 -8.64 4.91 -10.79
C GLY A 190 -8.91 5.49 -9.40
N ARG A 191 -8.62 6.78 -9.23
CA ARG A 191 -8.70 7.46 -7.94
C ARG A 191 -9.94 8.36 -7.89
N GLU A 192 -10.77 8.21 -6.87
CA GLU A 192 -11.86 9.13 -6.60
C GLU A 192 -11.31 10.48 -6.12
N SER A 193 -12.06 11.56 -6.32
CA SER A 193 -11.71 12.84 -5.70
C SER A 193 -11.91 12.78 -4.17
N ASN A 194 -11.15 13.58 -3.43
CA ASN A 194 -11.36 13.75 -2.00
C ASN A 194 -12.81 14.11 -1.64
N ALA A 195 -13.48 14.87 -2.51
CA ALA A 195 -14.86 15.31 -2.31
C ALA A 195 -15.88 14.16 -2.38
N THR A 196 -15.59 13.08 -3.14
CA THR A 196 -16.52 11.97 -3.36
C THR A 196 -16.98 11.32 -2.06
N TYR A 197 -16.06 11.09 -1.13
CA TYR A 197 -16.34 10.45 0.16
C TYR A 197 -15.96 11.32 1.38
N GLY A 198 -15.53 12.57 1.15
CA GLY A 198 -15.04 13.47 2.20
C GLY A 198 -13.72 12.99 2.79
N GLU A 199 -12.81 12.54 1.94
CA GLU A 199 -11.47 12.07 2.28
C GLU A 199 -10.43 13.19 2.15
N THR A 200 -9.19 12.95 2.55
CA THR A 200 -8.11 13.94 2.51
C THR A 200 -6.87 13.46 1.74
N LEU A 201 -6.77 12.16 1.49
CA LEU A 201 -5.59 11.52 0.91
C LEU A 201 -5.90 10.84 -0.44
N ASN A 202 -7.10 11.00 -0.97
CA ASN A 202 -7.50 10.41 -2.24
C ASN A 202 -7.22 11.36 -3.42
N GLY A 203 -7.36 10.87 -4.65
CA GLY A 203 -7.09 11.63 -5.88
C GLY A 203 -5.60 11.92 -6.08
N VAL A 204 -5.32 12.96 -6.86
CA VAL A 204 -3.94 13.44 -7.12
C VAL A 204 -3.31 13.95 -5.83
N GLN A 205 -2.07 13.53 -5.57
CA GLN A 205 -1.35 13.80 -4.32
C GLN A 205 0.09 14.27 -4.58
N THR A 206 0.26 15.52 -4.95
CA THR A 206 1.59 16.12 -5.19
C THR A 206 2.25 16.61 -3.91
N LEU A 207 1.46 17.06 -2.92
CA LEU A 207 1.96 17.63 -1.68
C LEU A 207 2.34 16.58 -0.64
N ASN A 208 1.60 15.44 -0.62
CA ASN A 208 1.77 14.38 0.35
C ASN A 208 2.68 13.24 -0.14
N ALA A 209 2.92 13.12 -1.45
CA ALA A 209 3.80 12.13 -2.07
C ALA A 209 5.27 12.48 -1.81
N ARG A 210 5.80 12.04 -0.67
CA ARG A 210 7.17 12.38 -0.22
C ARG A 210 8.17 11.23 -0.34
N LYS A 211 7.71 9.99 -0.37
CA LYS A 211 8.57 8.81 -0.50
C LYS A 211 8.83 8.49 -1.97
N HIS A 212 9.89 7.75 -2.22
CA HIS A 212 10.26 7.32 -3.56
C HIS A 212 10.32 8.48 -4.58
N GLN A 213 10.83 9.63 -4.11
CA GLN A 213 11.07 10.83 -4.90
C GLN A 213 12.54 10.90 -5.35
N PHE A 214 12.81 11.71 -6.38
CA PHE A 214 14.18 12.04 -6.77
C PHE A 214 14.83 12.92 -5.71
N ASP A 215 15.96 12.47 -5.16
CA ASP A 215 16.72 13.18 -4.12
C ASP A 215 17.48 14.38 -4.69
N TYR A 216 17.71 14.35 -6.01
CA TYR A 216 18.45 15.37 -6.75
C TYR A 216 17.63 15.90 -7.91
N PRO A 217 17.84 17.18 -8.32
CA PRO A 217 17.32 17.68 -9.59
C PRO A 217 17.76 16.77 -10.74
N THR A 218 16.83 16.11 -11.38
CA THR A 218 17.09 15.17 -12.48
C THR A 218 16.41 15.67 -13.74
N ASP A 219 17.18 15.83 -14.80
CA ASP A 219 16.69 16.33 -16.08
C ASP A 219 15.80 15.31 -16.79
N PRO A 220 14.62 15.73 -17.31
CA PRO A 220 13.62 14.83 -17.92
C PRO A 220 13.81 14.56 -19.41
N TYR A 221 14.66 15.32 -20.12
CA TYR A 221 14.65 15.38 -21.57
C TYR A 221 15.61 14.38 -22.22
N VAL A 222 15.34 13.95 -23.46
CA VAL A 222 16.19 13.02 -24.21
C VAL A 222 17.63 13.57 -24.32
N ILE A 223 17.76 14.84 -24.74
CA ILE A 223 19.02 15.59 -24.66
C ILE A 223 18.98 16.44 -23.39
N GLU A 224 19.94 16.24 -22.49
CA GLU A 224 20.01 16.93 -21.20
C GLU A 224 20.01 18.45 -21.37
N GLY A 225 19.05 19.14 -20.74
CA GLY A 225 18.86 20.59 -20.83
C GLY A 225 18.07 21.08 -22.04
N ASP A 226 17.67 20.22 -22.97
CA ASP A 226 16.91 20.60 -24.16
C ASP A 226 15.46 20.09 -24.15
N PRO A 227 14.47 20.93 -23.76
CA PRO A 227 13.06 20.54 -23.81
C PRO A 227 12.53 20.17 -25.19
N ALA A 228 13.14 20.68 -26.27
CA ALA A 228 12.71 20.40 -27.64
C ALA A 228 13.05 18.97 -28.06
N SER A 229 13.98 18.30 -27.37
CA SER A 229 14.38 16.91 -27.64
C SER A 229 13.33 15.87 -27.21
N GLY A 230 12.27 16.29 -26.49
CA GLY A 230 11.24 15.40 -25.96
C GLY A 230 11.57 14.79 -24.61
N LEU A 231 10.62 14.09 -24.01
CA LEU A 231 10.76 13.47 -22.68
C LEU A 231 11.37 12.07 -22.77
N LEU A 232 12.14 11.72 -21.76
CA LEU A 232 12.59 10.35 -21.55
C LEU A 232 11.40 9.40 -21.29
N PRO A 233 11.55 8.09 -21.55
CA PRO A 233 10.48 7.11 -21.35
C PRO A 233 9.87 7.17 -19.94
N ARG A 234 8.57 6.91 -19.83
CA ARG A 234 7.78 6.88 -18.58
C ARG A 234 7.67 8.22 -17.85
N ILE A 235 7.97 9.33 -18.52
CA ILE A 235 7.65 10.67 -18.04
C ILE A 235 6.43 11.17 -18.81
N GLN A 236 5.38 11.55 -18.11
CA GLN A 236 4.15 12.02 -18.72
C GLN A 236 4.26 13.48 -19.12
N ALA A 237 3.71 13.79 -20.29
CA ALA A 237 3.56 15.16 -20.74
C ALA A 237 2.45 15.87 -19.94
N GLY A 238 2.70 17.15 -19.62
CA GLY A 238 1.72 17.99 -18.93
C GLY A 238 1.78 17.90 -17.40
N PRO A 239 0.89 18.66 -16.73
CA PRO A 239 0.84 18.75 -15.28
C PRO A 239 0.26 17.48 -14.66
N PRO A 240 0.57 17.19 -13.39
CA PRO A 240 0.09 15.98 -12.70
C PRO A 240 -1.42 16.00 -12.42
N GLY A 241 -2.11 17.12 -12.56
CA GLY A 241 -3.48 17.34 -12.10
C GLY A 241 -3.50 18.23 -10.85
N LYS A 242 -4.71 18.52 -10.33
CA LYS A 242 -4.86 19.32 -9.12
C LYS A 242 -4.99 18.42 -7.88
N GLU A 243 -4.40 18.87 -6.79
CA GLU A 243 -4.42 18.18 -5.50
C GLU A 243 -5.84 17.76 -5.08
N GLY A 244 -6.03 16.47 -4.79
CA GLY A 244 -7.31 15.90 -4.38
C GLY A 244 -8.36 15.71 -5.47
N GLU A 245 -8.09 16.05 -6.74
CA GLU A 245 -8.96 15.70 -7.87
C GLU A 245 -8.81 14.22 -8.22
N GLY A 246 -9.94 13.57 -8.58
CA GLY A 246 -9.94 12.18 -9.04
C GLY A 246 -9.44 12.04 -10.48
N ASP A 247 -8.93 10.86 -10.81
CA ASP A 247 -8.54 10.51 -12.16
C ASP A 247 -8.69 9.00 -12.43
N HIS A 248 -8.52 8.58 -13.69
CA HIS A 248 -8.61 7.19 -14.13
C HIS A 248 -7.34 6.37 -13.84
N ARG A 249 -6.30 6.97 -13.28
CA ARG A 249 -4.99 6.35 -13.11
C ARG A 249 -5.01 5.41 -11.92
N VAL A 250 -4.28 4.30 -12.06
CA VAL A 250 -4.03 3.33 -10.99
C VAL A 250 -2.56 3.35 -10.61
N GLN A 251 -2.25 2.98 -9.37
CA GLN A 251 -0.88 2.89 -8.89
C GLN A 251 -0.07 1.85 -9.67
N ALA A 252 1.25 2.08 -9.77
CA ALA A 252 2.14 1.25 -10.57
C ALA A 252 2.14 -0.21 -10.12
N TYR A 253 2.26 -1.13 -11.09
CA TYR A 253 2.48 -2.56 -10.85
C TYR A 253 3.96 -2.91 -10.94
N ASN A 254 4.31 -4.02 -10.30
CA ASN A 254 5.60 -4.70 -10.46
C ASN A 254 5.46 -6.20 -10.19
N TYR A 255 6.44 -6.99 -10.62
CA TYR A 255 6.64 -8.33 -10.05
C TYR A 255 7.45 -8.22 -8.76
N ARG A 256 7.02 -8.93 -7.70
CA ARG A 256 7.83 -9.14 -6.51
C ARG A 256 8.85 -10.22 -6.84
N MET A 257 10.13 -9.84 -6.89
CA MET A 257 11.17 -10.72 -7.41
C MET A 257 11.86 -11.48 -6.29
N CYS A 258 11.94 -12.79 -6.44
CA CYS A 258 12.81 -13.62 -5.64
C CYS A 258 14.19 -13.65 -6.28
N LEU A 259 15.23 -13.20 -5.58
CA LEU A 259 16.61 -13.17 -6.07
C LEU A 259 17.53 -13.89 -5.07
N THR A 260 18.70 -14.36 -5.53
CA THR A 260 19.68 -15.03 -4.69
C THR A 260 21.13 -14.66 -5.05
N THR A 261 22.02 -14.74 -4.07
CA THR A 261 23.49 -14.68 -4.25
C THR A 261 24.14 -16.04 -4.07
N VAL A 262 23.37 -17.08 -3.76
CA VAL A 262 23.88 -18.45 -3.58
C VAL A 262 24.36 -18.99 -4.93
N SER A 263 25.65 -19.18 -5.11
CA SER A 263 26.30 -19.44 -6.41
C SER A 263 25.77 -20.68 -7.12
N GLU A 264 25.52 -21.77 -6.39
CA GLU A 264 24.97 -23.02 -6.92
C GLU A 264 23.49 -22.92 -7.32
N ASN A 265 22.74 -22.01 -6.69
CA ASN A 265 21.32 -21.79 -6.94
C ASN A 265 21.04 -20.59 -7.87
N ARG A 266 22.07 -19.90 -8.35
CA ARG A 266 21.93 -18.63 -9.07
C ARG A 266 21.95 -18.81 -10.59
N ILE A 267 21.04 -18.10 -11.27
CA ILE A 267 21.03 -17.86 -12.72
C ILE A 267 21.36 -16.37 -12.92
N PRO A 268 22.49 -16.02 -13.56
CA PRO A 268 22.84 -14.62 -13.83
C PRO A 268 21.80 -13.90 -14.68
N PHE A 269 21.66 -12.58 -14.50
CA PHE A 269 20.74 -11.78 -15.30
C PHE A 269 21.17 -11.68 -16.75
N ALA A 270 20.31 -12.09 -17.66
CA ALA A 270 20.47 -11.95 -19.11
C ALA A 270 19.61 -10.78 -19.63
N ALA A 271 20.02 -10.19 -20.74
CA ALA A 271 19.19 -9.21 -21.43
C ALA A 271 17.89 -9.89 -21.90
N PRO A 272 16.72 -9.37 -21.57
CA PRO A 272 15.46 -9.91 -22.07
C PRO A 272 15.32 -9.65 -23.58
N ALA A 273 14.50 -10.44 -24.25
CA ALA A 273 14.08 -10.10 -25.61
C ALA A 273 13.42 -8.71 -25.58
N GLY A 274 13.73 -7.86 -26.56
CA GLY A 274 13.24 -6.48 -26.60
C GLY A 274 13.93 -5.52 -25.61
N TYR A 275 15.06 -5.90 -25.01
CA TYR A 275 15.84 -4.99 -24.18
C TYR A 275 16.24 -3.72 -24.93
N ASP A 276 15.83 -2.58 -24.37
CA ASP A 276 16.19 -1.25 -24.86
C ASP A 276 16.84 -0.45 -23.73
N ARG A 277 18.13 -0.16 -23.87
CA ARG A 277 18.93 0.63 -22.93
C ARG A 277 18.34 2.01 -22.67
N HIS A 278 17.68 2.61 -23.66
CA HIS A 278 17.10 3.95 -23.56
C HIS A 278 16.01 4.01 -22.48
N GLN A 279 15.32 2.91 -22.19
CA GLN A 279 14.31 2.82 -21.13
C GLN A 279 14.87 3.14 -19.73
N TYR A 280 16.19 3.04 -19.53
CA TYR A 280 16.88 3.26 -18.25
C TYR A 280 17.76 4.53 -18.26
N ALA A 281 17.63 5.40 -19.28
CA ALA A 281 18.42 6.63 -19.39
C ALA A 281 18.16 7.57 -18.17
N LEU A 282 16.92 7.65 -17.69
CA LEU A 282 16.58 8.40 -16.47
C LEU A 282 17.22 7.81 -15.22
N LEU A 283 17.29 6.47 -15.10
CA LEU A 283 18.01 5.79 -14.01
C LEU A 283 19.50 6.10 -14.06
N ALA A 284 20.12 6.04 -15.25
CA ALA A 284 21.53 6.40 -15.41
C ALA A 284 21.83 7.82 -14.92
N ARG A 285 20.97 8.81 -15.24
CA ARG A 285 21.08 10.17 -14.75
C ARG A 285 20.94 10.27 -13.24
N TYR A 286 19.97 9.56 -12.68
CA TYR A 286 19.72 9.55 -11.23
C TYR A 286 20.91 8.93 -10.46
N LEU A 287 21.48 7.83 -10.97
CA LEU A 287 22.69 7.21 -10.42
C LEU A 287 23.91 8.14 -10.55
N LYS A 288 24.07 8.80 -11.70
CA LYS A 288 25.14 9.82 -11.92
C LYS A 288 25.03 10.99 -10.93
N GLY A 289 23.80 11.35 -10.54
CA GLY A 289 23.52 12.39 -9.53
C GLY A 289 23.89 11.99 -8.09
N GLY A 290 24.23 10.71 -7.83
CA GLY A 290 24.73 10.22 -6.54
C GLY A 290 23.77 9.27 -5.80
N TRP A 291 22.59 8.95 -6.34
CA TRP A 291 21.72 7.96 -5.71
C TRP A 291 22.37 6.56 -5.72
N ASN A 292 22.37 5.89 -4.57
CA ASN A 292 23.07 4.60 -4.40
C ASN A 292 22.25 3.54 -3.63
N GLU A 293 20.98 3.81 -3.33
CA GLU A 293 20.14 2.94 -2.48
C GLU A 293 19.43 1.81 -3.26
N VAL A 294 19.99 1.38 -4.38
CA VAL A 294 19.42 0.34 -5.27
C VAL A 294 18.96 -0.92 -4.51
N PHE A 295 19.69 -1.30 -3.46
CA PHE A 295 19.46 -2.52 -2.69
C PHE A 295 18.59 -2.31 -1.45
N GLY A 296 17.96 -1.15 -1.29
CA GLY A 296 17.20 -0.78 -0.09
C GLY A 296 15.99 -1.67 0.21
N LYS A 297 15.48 -2.39 -0.80
CA LYS A 297 14.36 -3.34 -0.70
C LYS A 297 14.69 -4.73 -1.27
N PHE A 298 15.90 -5.21 -1.02
CA PHE A 298 16.28 -6.62 -1.18
C PHE A 298 16.12 -7.28 0.20
N ASP A 299 14.86 -7.44 0.62
CA ASP A 299 14.51 -7.97 1.93
C ASP A 299 14.83 -9.46 2.01
N ALA A 300 15.70 -9.85 2.97
CA ALA A 300 16.14 -11.23 3.12
C ALA A 300 14.97 -12.19 3.39
N ALA A 301 14.90 -13.25 2.60
CA ALA A 301 14.05 -14.43 2.75
C ALA A 301 14.93 -15.65 3.11
N PRO A 302 14.36 -16.79 3.55
CA PRO A 302 15.12 -17.98 3.86
C PRO A 302 16.00 -18.49 2.72
N ASN A 303 17.00 -19.30 3.05
CA ASN A 303 17.90 -19.97 2.09
C ASN A 303 18.69 -19.02 1.18
N GLY A 304 19.06 -17.83 1.70
CA GLY A 304 19.87 -16.87 0.94
C GLY A 304 19.12 -16.20 -0.22
N LYS A 305 17.79 -16.19 -0.16
CA LYS A 305 16.91 -15.53 -1.12
C LYS A 305 16.47 -14.15 -0.64
N THR A 306 15.72 -13.44 -1.48
CA THR A 306 15.09 -12.16 -1.15
C THR A 306 13.64 -12.12 -1.58
N ASP A 307 12.88 -11.23 -0.97
CA ASP A 307 11.75 -10.55 -1.58
C ASP A 307 12.23 -9.17 -2.02
N THR A 308 12.28 -8.94 -3.33
CA THR A 308 12.77 -7.68 -3.90
C THR A 308 11.60 -6.85 -4.39
N ASN A 309 11.43 -5.66 -3.78
CA ASN A 309 10.36 -4.72 -4.08
C ASN A 309 10.92 -3.39 -4.64
N ASN A 310 10.02 -2.43 -4.90
CA ASN A 310 10.38 -1.09 -5.33
C ASN A 310 11.12 -0.32 -4.22
N HIS A 311 12.15 0.44 -4.61
CA HIS A 311 12.84 1.39 -3.74
C HIS A 311 13.43 2.54 -4.57
N GLY A 312 13.29 3.77 -4.04
CA GLY A 312 13.76 4.97 -4.74
C GLY A 312 12.83 5.47 -5.84
N ALA A 313 13.22 6.57 -6.48
CA ALA A 313 12.38 7.25 -7.47
C ALA A 313 12.27 6.51 -8.80
N PHE A 314 13.29 5.74 -9.17
CA PHE A 314 13.29 4.85 -10.33
C PHE A 314 13.58 3.43 -9.85
N SER A 315 12.60 2.56 -9.91
CA SER A 315 12.63 1.25 -9.26
C SER A 315 12.00 0.16 -10.13
N THR A 316 11.60 -0.94 -9.51
CA THR A 316 10.85 -2.03 -10.15
C THR A 316 9.41 -1.66 -10.51
N ASP A 317 8.84 -0.60 -9.91
CA ASP A 317 7.53 -0.07 -10.29
C ASP A 317 7.59 0.52 -11.70
N ASN A 318 6.77 -0.03 -12.61
CA ASN A 318 6.67 0.45 -14.00
C ASN A 318 5.61 1.56 -14.09
N ILE A 319 5.95 2.74 -13.54
CA ILE A 319 5.02 3.85 -13.32
C ILE A 319 4.35 4.30 -14.62
N GLY A 320 3.02 4.36 -14.61
CA GLY A 320 2.22 4.88 -15.72
C GLY A 320 1.94 3.90 -16.86
N MET A 321 2.37 2.63 -16.72
CA MET A 321 2.29 1.65 -17.82
C MET A 321 1.15 0.62 -17.67
N ASN A 322 0.22 0.83 -16.74
CA ASN A 322 -0.84 -0.13 -16.40
C ASN A 322 -2.25 0.49 -16.25
N TYR A 323 -2.46 1.72 -16.71
CA TYR A 323 -3.74 2.42 -16.50
C TYR A 323 -4.92 1.73 -17.17
N ASP A 324 -4.73 1.11 -18.32
CA ASP A 324 -5.75 0.38 -19.06
C ASP A 324 -5.93 -1.08 -18.59
N TYR A 325 -5.02 -1.63 -17.79
CA TYR A 325 -5.04 -3.03 -17.34
C TYR A 325 -6.38 -3.46 -16.73
N PRO A 326 -7.04 -2.68 -15.84
CA PRO A 326 -8.29 -3.13 -15.19
C PRO A 326 -9.39 -3.51 -16.17
N ASP A 327 -9.59 -2.73 -17.23
CA ASP A 327 -10.65 -2.92 -18.22
C ASP A 327 -10.17 -3.52 -19.55
N ALA A 328 -8.88 -3.77 -19.68
CA ALA A 328 -8.27 -4.33 -20.89
C ALA A 328 -8.78 -5.74 -21.22
N SER A 329 -8.77 -6.08 -22.52
CA SER A 329 -8.97 -7.46 -22.95
C SER A 329 -7.88 -8.39 -22.41
N TYR A 330 -8.10 -9.69 -22.36
CA TYR A 330 -7.06 -10.64 -21.94
C TYR A 330 -5.79 -10.53 -22.80
N ALA A 331 -5.94 -10.33 -24.11
CA ALA A 331 -4.80 -10.12 -25.00
C ALA A 331 -4.01 -8.86 -24.60
N ARG A 332 -4.70 -7.74 -24.36
CA ARG A 332 -4.04 -6.50 -23.94
C ARG A 332 -3.40 -6.60 -22.56
N ARG A 333 -4.03 -7.30 -21.62
CA ARG A 333 -3.41 -7.59 -20.32
C ARG A 333 -2.13 -8.41 -20.48
N ALA A 334 -2.11 -9.42 -21.36
CA ALA A 334 -0.91 -10.21 -21.65
C ALA A 334 0.24 -9.33 -22.18
N GLU A 335 -0.04 -8.38 -23.08
CA GLU A 335 0.95 -7.41 -23.57
C GLU A 335 1.50 -6.54 -22.43
N ILE A 336 0.63 -6.04 -21.55
CA ILE A 336 1.04 -5.25 -20.38
C ILE A 336 1.94 -6.07 -19.43
N LEU A 337 1.59 -7.32 -19.18
CA LEU A 337 2.37 -8.23 -18.36
C LEU A 337 3.76 -8.48 -18.95
N GLU A 338 3.85 -8.72 -20.27
CA GLU A 338 5.11 -8.90 -20.97
C GLU A 338 5.97 -7.64 -20.93
N GLU A 339 5.37 -6.46 -21.10
CA GLU A 339 6.07 -5.19 -20.98
C GLU A 339 6.65 -4.99 -19.57
N HIS A 340 5.88 -5.28 -18.52
CA HIS A 340 6.36 -5.19 -17.14
C HIS A 340 7.49 -6.17 -16.86
N GLN A 341 7.39 -7.40 -17.36
CA GLN A 341 8.42 -8.41 -17.24
C GLN A 341 9.71 -7.98 -17.96
N THR A 342 9.61 -7.49 -19.20
CA THR A 342 10.72 -6.98 -19.99
C THR A 342 11.39 -5.79 -19.30
N TYR A 343 10.60 -4.84 -18.78
CA TYR A 343 11.09 -3.70 -18.03
C TYR A 343 11.89 -4.15 -16.78
N GLN A 344 11.36 -5.03 -15.96
CA GLN A 344 12.03 -5.42 -14.72
C GLN A 344 13.26 -6.32 -14.96
N LYS A 345 13.19 -7.27 -15.90
CA LYS A 345 14.35 -8.05 -16.32
C LYS A 345 15.45 -7.17 -16.91
N GLY A 346 15.08 -6.19 -17.72
CA GLY A 346 16.00 -5.21 -18.29
C GLY A 346 16.59 -4.27 -17.22
N TRP A 347 15.83 -3.90 -16.17
CA TRP A 347 16.33 -3.14 -15.03
C TRP A 347 17.43 -3.89 -14.27
N LEU A 348 17.23 -5.19 -14.02
CA LEU A 348 18.25 -6.06 -13.40
C LEU A 348 19.50 -6.17 -14.27
N TYR A 349 19.31 -6.42 -15.58
CA TYR A 349 20.40 -6.52 -16.54
C TYR A 349 21.18 -5.21 -16.66
N PHE A 350 20.49 -4.08 -16.78
CA PHE A 350 21.09 -2.74 -16.85
C PHE A 350 21.99 -2.47 -15.63
N LEU A 351 21.48 -2.69 -14.44
CA LEU A 351 22.23 -2.45 -13.20
C LEU A 351 23.44 -3.37 -13.04
N ALA A 352 23.39 -4.57 -13.59
CA ALA A 352 24.50 -5.53 -13.51
C ALA A 352 25.57 -5.34 -14.58
N ASN A 353 25.24 -4.72 -15.73
CA ASN A 353 26.12 -4.77 -16.92
C ASN A 353 26.42 -3.41 -17.55
N ASP A 354 25.55 -2.38 -17.39
CA ASP A 354 25.73 -1.13 -18.14
C ASP A 354 26.90 -0.29 -17.57
N PRO A 355 27.83 0.19 -18.42
CA PRO A 355 28.99 0.96 -17.99
C PRO A 355 28.63 2.34 -17.36
N SER A 356 27.43 2.87 -17.58
CA SER A 356 26.95 4.10 -16.94
C SER A 356 26.54 3.90 -15.48
N VAL A 357 26.34 2.65 -15.04
CA VAL A 357 26.06 2.33 -13.64
C VAL A 357 27.36 2.40 -12.83
N PRO A 358 27.38 3.08 -11.68
CA PRO A 358 28.56 3.13 -10.82
C PRO A 358 29.12 1.73 -10.52
N GLU A 359 30.45 1.56 -10.60
CA GLU A 359 31.12 0.26 -10.53
C GLU A 359 30.73 -0.55 -9.27
N HIS A 360 30.64 0.10 -8.12
CA HIS A 360 30.27 -0.58 -6.88
C HIS A 360 28.85 -1.15 -6.90
N ILE A 361 27.89 -0.47 -7.59
CA ILE A 361 26.52 -0.98 -7.78
C ILE A 361 26.56 -2.13 -8.78
N ARG A 362 27.22 -1.96 -9.92
CA ARG A 362 27.32 -2.96 -10.98
C ARG A 362 27.96 -4.25 -10.46
N THR A 363 29.09 -4.14 -9.78
CA THR A 363 29.79 -5.28 -9.17
C THR A 363 28.91 -6.00 -8.16
N ARG A 364 28.22 -5.26 -7.26
CA ARG A 364 27.30 -5.86 -6.31
C ARG A 364 26.10 -6.50 -7.00
N MET A 365 25.49 -5.85 -8.01
CA MET A 365 24.35 -6.40 -8.73
C MET A 365 24.71 -7.67 -9.51
N SER A 366 25.91 -7.78 -10.06
CA SER A 366 26.37 -8.97 -10.78
C SER A 366 26.52 -10.21 -9.87
N THR A 367 26.54 -10.04 -8.56
CA THR A 367 26.51 -11.18 -7.62
C THR A 367 25.11 -11.75 -7.39
N TRP A 368 24.05 -11.06 -7.81
CA TRP A 368 22.66 -11.51 -7.71
C TRP A 368 22.22 -12.24 -8.97
N GLY A 369 21.16 -13.03 -8.85
CA GLY A 369 20.49 -13.69 -9.99
C GLY A 369 19.16 -14.30 -9.58
N LEU A 370 18.48 -14.94 -10.54
CA LEU A 370 17.25 -15.68 -10.30
C LEU A 370 17.59 -17.03 -9.63
N PRO A 371 16.80 -17.48 -8.63
CA PRO A 371 17.02 -18.78 -8.00
C PRO A 371 16.52 -19.92 -8.89
N LYS A 372 17.33 -20.98 -9.04
CA LYS A 372 16.99 -22.16 -9.85
C LYS A 372 15.83 -22.97 -9.30
N ASP A 373 15.56 -22.86 -8.02
CA ASP A 373 14.55 -23.63 -7.28
C ASP A 373 13.22 -22.89 -7.10
N GLU A 374 13.05 -21.72 -7.71
CA GLU A 374 11.77 -20.99 -7.73
C GLU A 374 11.25 -20.86 -9.16
N PHE A 375 9.92 -20.90 -9.30
CA PHE A 375 9.20 -20.67 -10.57
C PHE A 375 9.74 -21.48 -11.76
N ASN A 376 9.99 -22.77 -11.54
CA ASN A 376 10.67 -23.65 -12.50
C ASN A 376 9.95 -23.78 -13.84
N ASP A 377 8.64 -23.68 -13.85
CA ASP A 377 7.80 -23.75 -15.05
C ASP A 377 7.55 -22.38 -15.72
N ASN A 378 8.06 -21.29 -15.13
CA ASN A 378 7.98 -19.92 -15.68
C ASN A 378 9.36 -19.28 -15.89
N SER A 379 10.35 -20.04 -16.30
CA SER A 379 11.73 -19.55 -16.54
C SER A 379 12.32 -18.82 -15.32
N HIS A 380 12.02 -19.30 -14.13
CA HIS A 380 12.47 -18.78 -12.83
C HIS A 380 11.99 -17.33 -12.53
N TRP A 381 10.94 -16.88 -13.22
CA TRP A 381 10.32 -15.58 -13.03
C TRP A 381 8.97 -15.71 -12.29
N PRO A 382 8.63 -14.79 -11.38
CA PRO A 382 7.34 -14.82 -10.69
C PRO A 382 6.18 -14.91 -11.66
N HIS A 383 5.20 -15.78 -11.40
CA HIS A 383 4.05 -15.98 -12.27
C HIS A 383 2.93 -14.95 -12.05
N GLN A 384 2.93 -14.25 -10.90
CA GLN A 384 1.92 -13.25 -10.55
C GLN A 384 2.52 -11.85 -10.51
N ILE A 385 1.99 -10.93 -11.32
CA ILE A 385 2.27 -9.50 -11.15
C ILE A 385 1.51 -8.97 -9.93
N TYR A 386 2.08 -8.00 -9.22
CA TYR A 386 1.38 -7.31 -8.15
C TYR A 386 0.36 -6.33 -8.72
N VAL A 387 -0.87 -6.80 -8.91
CA VAL A 387 -2.04 -5.97 -9.20
C VAL A 387 -2.43 -5.27 -7.88
N ARG A 388 -1.87 -4.09 -7.65
CA ARG A 388 -2.10 -3.35 -6.39
C ARG A 388 -3.53 -2.84 -6.26
N GLU A 389 -4.16 -2.51 -7.36
CA GLU A 389 -5.58 -2.20 -7.49
C GLU A 389 -6.01 -2.34 -8.95
N ALA A 390 -7.26 -2.72 -9.15
CA ALA A 390 -7.89 -2.72 -10.46
C ALA A 390 -9.30 -2.14 -10.32
N ARG A 391 -10.35 -2.94 -10.53
CA ARG A 391 -11.72 -2.53 -10.23
C ARG A 391 -11.97 -2.60 -8.73
N ARG A 392 -12.72 -1.66 -8.19
CA ARG A 392 -13.26 -1.68 -6.82
C ARG A 392 -14.77 -1.55 -6.90
N MET A 393 -15.49 -2.49 -6.28
CA MET A 393 -16.96 -2.51 -6.26
C MET A 393 -17.54 -1.20 -5.71
N ILE A 394 -18.71 -0.80 -6.18
CA ILE A 394 -19.52 0.28 -5.60
C ILE A 394 -20.78 -0.32 -5.00
N SER A 395 -20.72 -0.67 -3.72
CA SER A 395 -21.86 -1.17 -2.94
C SER A 395 -22.65 -0.05 -2.26
N ASP A 396 -23.61 -0.42 -1.43
CA ASP A 396 -24.33 0.53 -0.55
C ASP A 396 -23.45 1.03 0.58
N PHE A 397 -22.39 0.32 0.93
CA PHE A 397 -21.37 0.72 1.89
C PHE A 397 -19.97 0.69 1.24
N VAL A 398 -19.28 1.83 1.26
CA VAL A 398 -17.92 1.98 0.75
C VAL A 398 -16.96 2.20 1.92
N MET A 399 -15.97 1.32 2.08
CA MET A 399 -14.85 1.54 3.00
C MET A 399 -14.04 2.74 2.55
N THR A 400 -13.75 3.68 3.45
CA THR A 400 -13.01 4.93 3.14
C THR A 400 -11.92 5.20 4.16
N GLU A 401 -11.02 6.13 3.89
CA GLU A 401 -10.03 6.65 4.83
C GLU A 401 -10.63 6.94 6.21
N ASN A 402 -11.86 7.51 6.23
CA ASN A 402 -12.54 7.88 7.47
C ASN A 402 -12.89 6.66 8.35
N HIS A 403 -13.25 5.52 7.74
CA HIS A 403 -13.50 4.26 8.45
C HIS A 403 -12.21 3.67 8.99
N LEU A 404 -11.16 3.67 8.18
CA LEU A 404 -9.84 3.16 8.57
C LEU A 404 -9.27 3.96 9.75
N ARG A 405 -9.47 5.26 9.77
CA ARG A 405 -9.03 6.16 10.85
C ARG A 405 -9.97 6.18 12.06
N ALA A 406 -11.10 5.45 12.01
CA ALA A 406 -12.17 5.47 13.01
C ALA A 406 -12.78 6.88 13.24
N LEU A 407 -12.82 7.69 12.20
CA LEU A 407 -13.57 8.95 12.16
C LEU A 407 -15.05 8.71 11.84
N LYS A 408 -15.36 7.58 11.19
CA LYS A 408 -16.70 7.05 10.97
C LYS A 408 -16.79 5.61 11.49
N PRO A 409 -17.95 5.18 12.00
CA PRO A 409 -18.14 3.80 12.44
C PRO A 409 -18.17 2.84 11.24
N THR A 410 -17.67 1.63 11.44
CA THR A 410 -17.77 0.53 10.49
C THR A 410 -18.72 -0.52 11.05
N PRO A 411 -19.90 -0.72 10.45
CA PRO A 411 -20.87 -1.71 10.90
C PRO A 411 -20.46 -3.13 10.49
N ALA A 412 -21.03 -4.13 11.12
CA ALA A 412 -20.98 -5.52 10.71
C ALA A 412 -19.55 -6.02 10.34
N SER A 413 -18.63 -5.98 11.31
CA SER A 413 -17.23 -6.38 11.10
C SER A 413 -17.10 -7.86 10.75
N ILE A 414 -16.41 -8.19 9.68
CA ILE A 414 -16.09 -9.55 9.25
C ILE A 414 -14.60 -9.89 9.31
N GLY A 415 -13.79 -8.96 9.79
CA GLY A 415 -12.35 -9.11 9.92
C GLY A 415 -11.68 -7.76 10.14
N MET A 416 -10.38 -7.78 10.37
CA MET A 416 -9.58 -6.61 10.69
C MET A 416 -8.51 -6.36 9.64
N GLY A 417 -8.33 -5.09 9.25
CA GLY A 417 -7.13 -4.59 8.59
C GLY A 417 -6.27 -3.80 9.56
N SER A 418 -4.98 -3.63 9.27
CA SER A 418 -4.06 -2.88 10.15
C SER A 418 -2.81 -2.35 9.47
N TYR A 419 -2.67 -2.56 8.17
CA TYR A 419 -1.54 -2.04 7.40
C TYR A 419 -1.66 -0.53 7.18
N ASN A 420 -0.57 0.12 6.77
CA ASN A 420 -0.63 1.51 6.35
C ASN A 420 -1.56 1.68 5.14
N MET A 421 -2.19 2.82 5.02
CA MET A 421 -2.79 3.27 3.76
C MET A 421 -1.62 3.54 2.82
N ASP A 422 -1.41 2.62 1.89
CA ASP A 422 -0.22 2.51 1.04
C ASP A 422 -0.62 2.57 -0.44
N SER A 423 -0.40 3.73 -1.04
CA SER A 423 -0.49 3.93 -2.47
C SER A 423 0.90 4.09 -3.05
N HIS A 424 1.21 3.39 -4.11
CA HIS A 424 2.46 3.55 -4.85
C HIS A 424 2.39 4.72 -5.83
N ASN A 425 3.55 5.10 -6.40
CA ASN A 425 3.59 6.14 -7.43
C ASN A 425 2.63 5.81 -8.57
N VAL A 426 1.84 6.81 -8.94
CA VAL A 426 0.84 6.71 -10.00
C VAL A 426 1.39 7.26 -11.31
N GLN A 427 2.08 8.39 -11.25
CA GLN A 427 2.65 9.04 -12.43
C GLN A 427 4.02 9.66 -12.16
N ARG A 428 4.75 9.94 -13.24
CA ARG A 428 5.99 10.70 -13.24
C ARG A 428 5.82 11.89 -14.16
N TYR A 429 6.19 13.08 -13.72
CA TYR A 429 5.94 14.34 -14.44
C TYR A 429 7.11 15.30 -14.29
N VAL A 430 7.10 16.39 -15.07
CA VAL A 430 8.05 17.50 -14.95
C VAL A 430 7.46 18.58 -14.09
N ASN A 431 8.14 18.96 -13.01
CA ASN A 431 7.70 20.02 -12.11
C ASN A 431 7.98 21.43 -12.69
N ALA A 432 7.51 22.48 -12.02
CA ALA A 432 7.69 23.86 -12.46
C ALA A 432 9.17 24.31 -12.54
N ALA A 433 10.09 23.62 -11.87
CA ALA A 433 11.52 23.87 -11.94
C ALA A 433 12.21 23.11 -13.10
N GLY A 434 11.47 22.40 -13.94
CA GLY A 434 12.01 21.63 -15.07
C GLY A 434 12.62 20.27 -14.70
N HIS A 435 12.35 19.75 -13.50
CA HIS A 435 12.92 18.50 -13.02
C HIS A 435 11.85 17.40 -12.89
N VAL A 436 12.29 16.15 -12.98
CA VAL A 436 11.42 14.99 -12.80
C VAL A 436 10.92 14.85 -11.36
N ARG A 437 9.66 14.54 -11.19
CA ARG A 437 9.01 14.19 -9.91
C ARG A 437 8.06 13.02 -10.10
N ASN A 438 7.89 12.21 -9.05
CA ASN A 438 6.85 11.19 -8.96
C ASN A 438 5.66 11.75 -8.18
N GLU A 439 4.46 11.21 -8.42
CA GLU A 439 3.22 11.58 -7.75
C GLU A 439 2.45 10.32 -7.38
N GLY A 440 1.76 10.35 -6.23
CA GLY A 440 0.80 9.34 -5.79
C GLY A 440 1.30 8.41 -4.68
N ASP A 441 2.60 8.37 -4.36
CA ASP A 441 3.10 7.53 -3.26
C ASP A 441 2.71 8.11 -1.90
N LEU A 442 1.89 7.36 -1.19
CA LEU A 442 1.44 7.66 0.18
C LEU A 442 1.61 6.43 1.07
N GLN A 443 2.23 6.62 2.23
CA GLN A 443 2.40 5.56 3.22
C GLN A 443 2.03 6.09 4.60
N ILE A 444 0.73 6.12 4.90
CA ILE A 444 0.16 6.80 6.06
C ILE A 444 -0.56 5.81 6.96
N SER A 445 -0.20 5.79 8.23
CA SER A 445 -0.82 4.90 9.22
C SER A 445 -2.30 5.24 9.42
N PRO A 446 -3.21 4.25 9.43
CA PRO A 446 -4.61 4.44 9.81
C PRO A 446 -4.79 4.75 11.31
N GLY A 447 -3.73 4.67 12.10
CA GLY A 447 -3.78 4.92 13.54
C GLY A 447 -4.02 3.68 14.40
N GLY A 448 -4.08 2.50 13.81
CA GLY A 448 -4.29 1.20 14.48
C GLY A 448 -5.15 0.26 13.64
N PRO A 449 -5.42 -0.95 14.14
CA PRO A 449 -6.33 -1.89 13.47
C PRO A 449 -7.73 -1.29 13.30
N TYR A 450 -8.40 -1.65 12.22
CA TYR A 450 -9.74 -1.18 11.88
C TYR A 450 -10.59 -2.37 11.38
N PRO A 451 -11.90 -2.38 11.67
CA PRO A 451 -12.81 -3.41 11.17
C PRO A 451 -13.14 -3.19 9.69
N ILE A 452 -13.42 -4.29 8.99
CA ILE A 452 -13.90 -4.30 7.60
C ILE A 452 -15.34 -4.79 7.60
N SER A 453 -16.24 -4.04 6.95
CA SER A 453 -17.66 -4.32 6.94
C SER A 453 -18.04 -5.47 6.02
N TYR A 454 -18.99 -6.32 6.43
CA TYR A 454 -19.67 -7.28 5.57
C TYR A 454 -20.28 -6.63 4.33
N GLN A 455 -20.89 -5.46 4.51
CA GLN A 455 -21.52 -4.71 3.41
C GLN A 455 -20.55 -4.29 2.32
N ALA A 456 -19.24 -4.25 2.62
CA ALA A 456 -18.23 -3.91 1.62
C ALA A 456 -17.92 -5.05 0.63
N ILE A 457 -18.29 -6.31 0.94
CA ILE A 457 -18.07 -7.45 0.05
C ILE A 457 -19.34 -7.92 -0.66
N VAL A 458 -20.46 -7.24 -0.42
CA VAL A 458 -21.79 -7.59 -0.95
C VAL A 458 -22.21 -6.56 -1.99
N PRO A 459 -22.55 -6.96 -3.24
CA PRO A 459 -23.12 -6.06 -4.25
C PRO A 459 -24.44 -5.43 -3.82
N LYS A 460 -24.86 -4.36 -4.47
CA LYS A 460 -26.22 -3.87 -4.31
C LYS A 460 -27.22 -4.93 -4.73
N ARG A 461 -28.29 -5.09 -3.95
CA ARG A 461 -29.34 -6.09 -4.22
C ARG A 461 -29.91 -5.98 -5.63
N ILE A 462 -30.10 -4.77 -6.13
CA ILE A 462 -30.62 -4.51 -7.48
C ILE A 462 -29.65 -5.00 -8.60
N GLU A 463 -28.39 -5.21 -8.28
CA GLU A 463 -27.36 -5.62 -9.24
C GLU A 463 -27.16 -7.14 -9.22
N CYS A 464 -26.92 -7.73 -8.03
CA CYS A 464 -26.75 -9.18 -7.92
C CYS A 464 -27.03 -9.65 -6.49
N THR A 465 -27.81 -10.74 -6.33
CA THR A 465 -28.25 -11.23 -5.00
C THR A 465 -27.52 -12.46 -4.49
N ASN A 466 -26.60 -13.03 -5.27
CA ASN A 466 -25.84 -14.23 -4.90
C ASN A 466 -24.35 -14.20 -5.29
N LEU A 467 -23.77 -12.99 -5.30
CA LEU A 467 -22.33 -12.77 -5.53
C LEU A 467 -21.68 -12.18 -4.28
N LEU A 468 -20.47 -12.63 -3.97
CA LEU A 468 -19.60 -12.05 -2.94
C LEU A 468 -18.26 -11.65 -3.56
N VAL A 469 -17.73 -10.49 -3.17
CA VAL A 469 -16.53 -9.87 -3.78
C VAL A 469 -15.50 -9.50 -2.69
N PRO A 470 -14.76 -10.48 -2.14
CA PRO A 470 -13.84 -10.23 -1.01
C PRO A 470 -12.52 -9.57 -1.40
N VAL A 471 -12.11 -9.59 -2.69
CA VAL A 471 -10.84 -9.01 -3.16
C VAL A 471 -11.06 -7.62 -3.75
N CYS A 472 -11.86 -7.50 -4.80
CA CYS A 472 -12.24 -6.22 -5.40
C CYS A 472 -13.40 -5.53 -4.66
N LEU A 473 -13.34 -5.54 -3.33
CA LEU A 473 -14.42 -5.08 -2.45
C LEU A 473 -14.71 -3.58 -2.61
N SER A 474 -15.86 -3.17 -2.06
CA SER A 474 -16.31 -1.77 -2.09
C SER A 474 -15.46 -0.90 -1.16
N SER A 475 -14.54 -0.15 -1.74
CA SER A 475 -13.64 0.75 -1.03
C SER A 475 -13.13 1.88 -1.93
N SER A 476 -12.78 3.02 -1.33
CA SER A 476 -12.05 4.07 -2.03
C SER A 476 -10.61 3.63 -2.34
N HIS A 477 -9.96 4.29 -3.29
CA HIS A 477 -8.55 4.04 -3.63
C HIS A 477 -7.66 4.04 -2.37
N MET A 478 -7.78 5.05 -1.52
CA MET A 478 -6.92 5.18 -0.34
C MET A 478 -7.20 4.10 0.72
N ALA A 479 -8.46 3.76 0.95
CA ALA A 479 -8.82 2.68 1.86
C ALA A 479 -8.35 1.31 1.32
N TYR A 480 -8.49 1.09 0.02
CA TYR A 480 -8.02 -0.13 -0.62
C TYR A 480 -6.51 -0.33 -0.45
N GLY A 481 -5.72 0.74 -0.49
CA GLY A 481 -4.28 0.72 -0.25
C GLY A 481 -3.85 0.08 1.09
N SER A 482 -4.76 0.03 2.08
CA SER A 482 -4.53 -0.65 3.36
C SER A 482 -5.20 -2.03 3.44
N ILE A 483 -6.32 -2.22 2.74
CA ILE A 483 -7.11 -3.47 2.80
C ILE A 483 -6.50 -4.56 1.91
N ARG A 484 -5.90 -4.21 0.79
CA ARG A 484 -5.36 -5.09 -0.27
C ARG A 484 -4.19 -6.00 0.13
N MET A 485 -4.07 -6.35 1.38
CA MET A 485 -3.00 -7.21 1.89
C MET A 485 -3.43 -8.67 1.86
N GLU A 486 -2.53 -9.56 1.43
CA GLU A 486 -2.81 -11.00 1.28
C GLU A 486 -3.42 -11.65 2.54
N PRO A 487 -2.95 -11.36 3.78
CA PRO A 487 -3.61 -11.86 4.97
C PRO A 487 -5.07 -11.40 5.10
N VAL A 488 -5.36 -10.16 4.68
CA VAL A 488 -6.71 -9.59 4.73
C VAL A 488 -7.59 -10.23 3.67
N PHE A 489 -7.09 -10.49 2.47
CA PHE A 489 -7.83 -11.20 1.45
C PHE A 489 -8.24 -12.62 1.90
N MET A 490 -7.35 -13.35 2.59
CA MET A 490 -7.70 -14.65 3.19
C MET A 490 -8.77 -14.53 4.28
N ILE A 491 -8.69 -13.50 5.13
CA ILE A 491 -9.71 -13.19 6.15
C ILE A 491 -11.07 -12.95 5.48
N LEU A 492 -11.13 -12.10 4.46
CA LEU A 492 -12.36 -11.76 3.76
C LEU A 492 -12.89 -12.94 2.94
N GLY A 493 -12.02 -13.76 2.36
CA GLY A 493 -12.40 -15.00 1.66
C GLY A 493 -13.09 -16.00 2.60
N GLN A 494 -12.49 -16.25 3.78
CA GLN A 494 -13.11 -17.09 4.82
C GLN A 494 -14.46 -16.52 5.26
N SER A 495 -14.54 -15.24 5.52
CA SER A 495 -15.76 -14.59 6.00
C SER A 495 -16.86 -14.60 4.93
N ALA A 496 -16.51 -14.39 3.66
CA ALA A 496 -17.43 -14.49 2.54
C ALA A 496 -17.99 -15.91 2.39
N ALA A 497 -17.15 -16.95 2.52
CA ALA A 497 -17.60 -18.35 2.45
C ALA A 497 -18.49 -18.73 3.65
N THR A 498 -18.22 -18.19 4.82
CA THR A 498 -19.10 -18.34 6.00
C THR A 498 -20.48 -17.76 5.73
N ALA A 499 -20.54 -16.52 5.22
CA ALA A 499 -21.80 -15.88 4.85
C ALA A 499 -22.54 -16.64 3.74
N ALA A 500 -21.81 -17.12 2.71
CA ALA A 500 -22.37 -17.95 1.65
C ALA A 500 -23.02 -19.22 2.21
N ALA A 501 -22.34 -19.92 3.12
CA ALA A 501 -22.86 -21.14 3.72
C ALA A 501 -24.15 -20.89 4.53
N LEU A 502 -24.19 -19.80 5.28
CA LEU A 502 -25.40 -19.38 6.05
C LEU A 502 -26.56 -18.99 5.12
N ALA A 503 -26.28 -18.24 4.06
CA ALA A 503 -27.28 -17.85 3.06
C ALA A 503 -27.89 -19.08 2.36
N ILE A 504 -27.06 -20.05 1.98
CA ILE A 504 -27.52 -21.32 1.36
C ILE A 504 -28.38 -22.12 2.35
N GLU A 505 -27.98 -22.23 3.61
CA GLU A 505 -28.69 -22.97 4.63
C GLU A 505 -30.09 -22.40 4.87
N ALA A 506 -30.21 -21.07 4.89
CA ALA A 506 -31.46 -20.37 5.11
C ALA A 506 -32.27 -20.10 3.83
N GLY A 507 -31.72 -20.42 2.65
CA GLY A 507 -32.36 -20.17 1.35
C GLY A 507 -32.60 -18.69 1.06
N MET A 508 -31.66 -17.80 1.47
CA MET A 508 -31.78 -16.35 1.36
C MET A 508 -30.71 -15.74 0.46
N ASP A 509 -30.89 -14.47 0.10
CA ASP A 509 -29.90 -13.68 -0.62
C ASP A 509 -28.72 -13.32 0.30
N VAL A 510 -27.54 -13.07 -0.27
CA VAL A 510 -26.35 -12.70 0.52
C VAL A 510 -26.53 -11.38 1.28
N GLN A 511 -27.43 -10.52 0.84
CA GLN A 511 -27.78 -9.26 1.53
C GLN A 511 -28.61 -9.47 2.81
N ASP A 512 -29.24 -10.63 2.97
CA ASP A 512 -30.13 -10.93 4.09
C ASP A 512 -29.45 -11.73 5.21
N VAL A 513 -28.16 -12.06 5.06
CA VAL A 513 -27.42 -12.80 6.08
C VAL A 513 -27.42 -12.05 7.40
N ASP A 514 -27.98 -12.69 8.44
CA ASP A 514 -28.02 -12.15 9.78
C ASP A 514 -26.60 -12.00 10.34
N TYR A 515 -26.24 -10.75 10.70
CA TYR A 515 -24.90 -10.46 11.15
C TYR A 515 -24.56 -11.10 12.50
N ASP A 516 -25.52 -11.23 13.41
CA ASP A 516 -25.24 -11.82 14.73
C ASP A 516 -24.87 -13.30 14.57
N THR A 517 -25.57 -14.02 13.72
CA THR A 517 -25.26 -15.41 13.35
C THR A 517 -23.90 -15.51 12.63
N LEU A 518 -23.64 -14.62 11.66
CA LEU A 518 -22.37 -14.56 10.93
C LEU A 518 -21.20 -14.29 11.88
N SER A 519 -21.30 -13.26 12.71
CA SER A 519 -20.23 -12.88 13.63
C SER A 519 -19.94 -13.95 14.68
N ALA A 520 -20.99 -14.58 15.22
CA ALA A 520 -20.83 -15.71 16.16
C ALA A 520 -20.06 -16.87 15.52
N ARG A 521 -20.38 -17.22 14.27
CA ARG A 521 -19.66 -18.28 13.55
C ARG A 521 -18.20 -17.89 13.25
N LEU A 522 -17.95 -16.67 12.80
CA LEU A 522 -16.58 -16.19 12.53
C LEU A 522 -15.72 -16.20 13.79
N LEU A 523 -16.26 -15.80 14.93
CA LEU A 523 -15.56 -15.88 16.22
C LEU A 523 -15.26 -17.33 16.64
N ALA A 524 -16.21 -18.24 16.43
CA ALA A 524 -16.03 -19.67 16.69
C ALA A 524 -14.92 -20.28 15.79
N ASP A 525 -14.78 -19.77 14.56
CA ASP A 525 -13.72 -20.13 13.62
C ASP A 525 -12.43 -19.31 13.82
N GLN A 526 -12.27 -18.65 14.98
CA GLN A 526 -11.07 -17.93 15.41
C GLN A 526 -10.74 -16.68 14.57
N GLN A 527 -11.70 -16.08 13.88
CA GLN A 527 -11.51 -14.78 13.25
C GLN A 527 -11.45 -13.65 14.28
N VAL A 528 -10.67 -12.62 13.99
CA VAL A 528 -10.58 -11.42 14.82
C VAL A 528 -11.48 -10.35 14.23
N LEU A 529 -12.59 -10.03 14.90
CA LEU A 529 -13.58 -9.05 14.41
C LEU A 529 -13.39 -7.66 15.05
N HIS A 530 -12.78 -7.61 16.22
CA HIS A 530 -12.59 -6.37 16.99
C HIS A 530 -11.23 -6.37 17.69
N MET A 531 -10.57 -5.24 17.65
CA MET A 531 -9.37 -4.97 18.45
C MET A 531 -9.47 -3.57 19.04
N ALA A 532 -9.15 -3.45 20.33
CA ALA A 532 -9.02 -2.15 20.95
C ALA A 532 -7.89 -1.35 20.26
N ARG A 533 -8.21 -0.18 19.74
CA ARG A 533 -7.20 0.81 19.41
C ARG A 533 -6.64 1.33 20.74
N LYS A 534 -5.31 1.32 20.88
CA LYS A 534 -4.73 2.16 21.94
C LYS A 534 -5.19 3.57 21.64
N PRO A 535 -5.88 4.26 22.54
CA PRO A 535 -6.16 5.67 22.32
C PRO A 535 -4.83 6.31 21.98
N LYS A 536 -4.68 6.88 20.78
CA LYS A 536 -3.66 7.92 20.66
C LYS A 536 -4.11 8.93 21.70
N PRO A 537 -3.24 9.33 22.64
CA PRO A 537 -3.56 10.52 23.40
C PRO A 537 -3.93 11.54 22.35
N VAL A 538 -5.09 12.18 22.50
CA VAL A 538 -5.46 13.38 21.73
C VAL A 538 -4.39 14.38 22.11
N ARG A 539 -3.23 14.29 21.45
CA ARG A 539 -2.25 15.35 21.49
C ARG A 539 -2.92 16.47 20.73
N GLN A 540 -3.41 17.43 21.45
CA GLN A 540 -3.59 18.75 20.90
C GLN A 540 -2.18 19.20 20.48
N THR A 541 -1.78 18.79 19.27
CA THR A 541 -0.41 18.96 18.77
C THR A 541 -0.20 20.34 18.21
N ASN A 542 -1.28 21.01 17.81
CA ASN A 542 -1.26 22.39 17.29
C ASN A 542 -2.03 23.32 18.23
N LEU A 543 -1.42 24.43 18.56
CA LEU A 543 -2.04 25.49 19.33
C LEU A 543 -2.19 26.72 18.42
N ASP A 544 -3.41 27.25 18.37
CA ASP A 544 -3.68 28.50 17.64
C ASP A 544 -2.91 29.66 18.30
N PRO A 545 -1.98 30.32 17.61
CA PRO A 545 -1.20 31.42 18.16
C PRO A 545 -2.08 32.55 18.71
N ASN A 546 -3.27 32.77 18.12
CA ASN A 546 -4.22 33.82 18.55
C ASN A 546 -4.93 33.49 19.87
N ARG A 547 -4.88 32.26 20.34
CA ARG A 547 -5.45 31.81 21.63
C ARG A 547 -4.43 31.77 22.76
N LEU A 548 -3.15 31.96 22.44
CA LEU A 548 -2.10 32.00 23.44
C LEU A 548 -2.00 33.38 24.07
N PRO A 549 -1.71 33.48 25.39
CA PRO A 549 -1.60 34.78 26.06
C PRO A 549 -0.39 35.54 25.61
N GLY A 550 -0.47 36.87 25.67
CA GLY A 550 0.63 37.78 25.30
C GLY A 550 0.79 37.96 23.81
N ILE A 551 2.00 38.29 23.37
CA ILE A 551 2.35 38.45 21.96
C ILE A 551 3.10 37.19 21.51
N VAL A 552 2.56 36.52 20.51
CA VAL A 552 3.13 35.28 19.96
C VAL A 552 3.48 35.52 18.51
N ILE A 553 4.70 35.15 18.11
CA ILE A 553 5.19 35.18 16.73
C ILE A 553 5.46 33.75 16.29
N ASP A 554 4.74 33.29 15.29
CA ASP A 554 4.85 31.95 14.70
C ASP A 554 6.05 31.86 13.74
N ASP A 555 6.61 30.69 13.50
CA ASP A 555 7.73 30.46 12.58
C ASP A 555 7.44 30.90 11.13
N ARG A 556 6.17 30.96 10.75
CA ARG A 556 5.72 31.45 9.43
C ARG A 556 5.92 32.98 9.27
N GLU A 557 5.92 33.70 10.35
CA GLU A 557 6.12 35.14 10.38
C GLU A 557 7.62 35.54 10.55
N ALA A 558 8.46 34.54 10.83
CA ALA A 558 9.88 34.75 11.11
C ALA A 558 10.73 34.85 9.84
N LYS A 559 11.77 35.67 9.88
CA LYS A 559 12.75 35.79 8.79
C LYS A 559 13.77 34.66 8.87
N LYS A 560 13.92 33.91 7.78
CA LYS A 560 14.79 32.73 7.66
C LYS A 560 16.09 33.09 6.93
N THR A 561 17.20 32.53 7.39
CA THR A 561 18.48 32.50 6.69
C THR A 561 18.90 31.05 6.54
N GLY A 562 19.26 30.63 5.31
CA GLY A 562 19.53 29.22 4.97
C GLY A 562 18.27 28.38 4.83
N ASP A 563 18.46 27.07 4.56
CA ASP A 563 17.36 26.13 4.29
C ASP A 563 16.76 25.56 5.57
N TRP A 564 15.53 25.90 5.87
CA TRP A 564 14.74 25.37 6.96
C TRP A 564 13.63 24.45 6.44
N ILE A 565 13.49 23.27 7.05
CA ILE A 565 12.54 22.24 6.66
C ILE A 565 11.33 22.28 7.60
N SER A 566 10.12 22.37 7.05
CA SER A 566 8.90 22.34 7.83
C SER A 566 8.54 20.90 8.25
N SER A 567 8.08 20.73 9.49
CA SER A 567 7.70 19.45 10.06
C SER A 567 6.56 19.61 11.07
N ALA A 568 5.77 18.55 11.24
CA ALA A 568 4.72 18.40 12.24
C ALA A 568 4.77 16.98 12.87
N ALA A 569 5.96 16.36 12.86
CA ALA A 569 6.11 14.94 13.16
C ALA A 569 6.18 14.62 14.66
N THR A 570 6.64 15.56 15.51
CA THR A 570 6.98 15.27 16.90
C THR A 570 6.58 16.42 17.84
N GLY A 571 6.04 16.09 19.01
CA GLY A 571 5.76 17.06 20.08
C GLY A 571 4.49 17.86 19.90
N LYS A 572 4.43 19.00 20.61
CA LYS A 572 3.45 20.07 20.47
C LYS A 572 4.08 21.21 19.69
N TRP A 573 3.28 22.00 19.00
CA TRP A 573 3.75 23.18 18.27
C TRP A 573 2.69 24.27 18.19
N VAL A 574 3.11 25.47 17.83
CA VAL A 574 2.26 26.60 17.54
C VAL A 574 1.92 26.59 16.04
N GLY A 575 0.70 26.96 15.66
CA GLY A 575 0.29 27.06 14.27
C GLY A 575 0.21 25.71 13.56
N SER A 576 0.78 25.57 12.38
CA SER A 576 0.67 24.40 11.51
C SER A 576 1.82 23.38 11.62
N GLY A 577 2.87 23.70 12.40
CA GLY A 577 4.07 22.86 12.51
C GLY A 577 5.25 23.70 13.04
N TYR A 578 6.46 23.16 12.92
CA TYR A 578 7.70 23.82 13.31
C TYR A 578 8.75 23.67 12.20
N LEU A 579 9.81 24.46 12.25
CA LEU A 579 10.96 24.40 11.36
C LEU A 579 12.12 23.64 12.00
N HIS A 580 12.92 22.92 11.19
CA HIS A 580 14.18 22.36 11.62
C HIS A 580 15.30 22.58 10.59
N ASP A 581 16.56 22.59 11.06
CA ASP A 581 17.74 22.83 10.24
C ASP A 581 18.22 21.63 9.41
N GLY A 582 17.48 20.50 9.38
CA GLY A 582 17.91 19.29 8.71
C GLY A 582 19.17 18.63 9.31
N ASN A 583 19.66 19.12 10.45
CA ASN A 583 20.96 18.80 11.05
C ASN A 583 22.16 19.04 10.11
N ALA A 584 22.05 20.04 9.24
CA ALA A 584 23.04 20.38 8.20
C ALA A 584 23.36 21.89 8.21
N GLY A 585 24.43 22.32 7.51
CA GLY A 585 24.81 23.72 7.36
C GLY A 585 25.06 24.42 8.70
N LYS A 586 25.84 23.80 9.59
CA LYS A 586 26.09 24.31 10.95
C LYS A 586 26.78 25.67 10.89
N GLY A 587 26.15 26.68 11.53
CA GLY A 587 26.58 28.07 11.50
C GLY A 587 26.02 28.91 10.32
N GLU A 588 25.36 28.28 9.33
CA GLU A 588 24.84 28.96 8.14
C GLU A 588 23.34 29.25 8.22
N ARG A 589 22.64 28.70 9.23
CA ARG A 589 21.19 28.80 9.34
C ARG A 589 20.76 29.51 10.61
N SER A 590 19.87 30.50 10.43
CA SER A 590 19.22 31.18 11.55
C SER A 590 17.78 31.57 11.20
N ILE A 591 16.98 31.78 12.23
CA ILE A 591 15.61 32.28 12.13
C ILE A 591 15.41 33.41 13.13
N VAL A 592 14.81 34.51 12.68
CA VAL A 592 14.61 35.72 13.46
C VAL A 592 13.14 36.06 13.59
N PHE A 593 12.63 36.00 14.80
CA PHE A 593 11.30 36.44 15.21
C PHE A 593 11.35 37.91 15.63
N SER A 594 10.46 38.76 15.14
CA SER A 594 10.47 40.20 15.42
C SER A 594 9.11 40.65 15.96
N ALA A 595 9.11 41.43 17.02
CA ALA A 595 7.92 42.05 17.63
C ALA A 595 8.15 43.51 17.95
N GLU A 596 7.11 44.35 17.77
CA GLU A 596 7.06 45.71 18.31
C GLU A 596 6.40 45.65 19.69
N LEU A 597 7.15 45.98 20.74
CA LEU A 597 6.71 45.87 22.12
C LEU A 597 6.50 47.25 22.75
N PRO A 598 5.34 47.50 23.36
CA PRO A 598 5.20 48.64 24.30
C PRO A 598 6.21 48.55 25.44
N ALA A 599 6.67 49.66 25.95
CA ALA A 599 7.59 49.67 27.09
C ALA A 599 7.00 48.86 28.28
N GLY A 600 7.80 47.93 28.82
CA GLY A 600 7.36 47.07 29.92
C GLY A 600 8.34 45.95 30.25
N LYS A 601 8.05 45.24 31.28
CA LYS A 601 8.79 44.04 31.72
C LYS A 601 8.14 42.79 31.10
N TYR A 602 8.89 42.02 30.34
CA TYR A 602 8.37 40.85 29.60
C TYR A 602 9.16 39.58 29.95
N GLU A 603 8.43 38.49 30.23
CA GLU A 603 9.00 37.16 30.19
C GLU A 603 9.04 36.71 28.71
N VAL A 604 10.23 36.33 28.22
CA VAL A 604 10.44 35.86 26.85
C VAL A 604 10.52 34.36 26.86
N ARG A 605 9.71 33.71 26.01
CA ARG A 605 9.61 32.26 25.91
C ARG A 605 9.84 31.79 24.48
N VAL A 606 10.46 30.62 24.32
CA VAL A 606 10.74 30.01 23.02
C VAL A 606 10.06 28.63 22.98
N ALA A 607 9.31 28.37 21.90
CA ALA A 607 8.67 27.08 21.62
C ALA A 607 9.58 26.20 20.77
N TYR A 608 9.61 24.91 21.06
CA TYR A 608 10.27 23.88 20.26
C TYR A 608 9.73 22.49 20.56
N ALA A 609 9.72 21.61 19.53
CA ALA A 609 9.37 20.20 19.67
C ALA A 609 10.60 19.38 20.12
N CYS A 610 10.61 18.92 21.38
CA CYS A 610 11.71 18.15 21.95
C CYS A 610 11.80 16.73 21.40
N SER A 611 13.03 16.19 21.31
CA SER A 611 13.32 14.77 20.98
C SER A 611 14.80 14.49 21.26
N ASP A 612 15.18 13.22 21.39
CA ASP A 612 16.56 12.79 21.73
C ASP A 612 17.60 13.18 20.67
N ASN A 613 17.18 13.37 19.41
CA ASN A 613 18.06 13.76 18.30
C ASN A 613 18.25 15.29 18.15
N ARG A 614 17.69 16.10 19.08
CA ARG A 614 17.85 17.57 19.06
C ARG A 614 19.20 17.99 19.62
N ALA A 615 19.58 19.24 19.36
CA ALA A 615 20.82 19.81 19.88
C ALA A 615 20.69 20.17 21.37
N LYS A 616 21.81 19.96 22.13
CA LYS A 616 21.90 20.26 23.57
C LYS A 616 22.14 21.75 23.86
N ARG A 617 22.70 22.48 22.92
CA ARG A 617 23.14 23.88 23.12
C ARG A 617 22.74 24.74 21.94
N VAL A 618 21.44 24.94 21.76
CA VAL A 618 20.94 25.80 20.68
C VAL A 618 21.10 27.29 21.09
N PRO A 619 21.88 28.11 20.36
CA PRO A 619 22.00 29.53 20.62
C PRO A 619 20.68 30.27 20.34
N VAL A 620 20.21 31.02 21.33
CA VAL A 620 19.04 31.89 21.25
C VAL A 620 19.47 33.29 21.71
N THR A 621 19.42 34.27 20.81
CA THR A 621 19.85 35.62 21.08
C THR A 621 18.67 36.57 21.11
N LEU A 622 18.45 37.24 22.26
CA LEU A 622 17.57 38.39 22.40
C LEU A 622 18.32 39.63 21.91
N ILE A 623 17.70 40.41 21.02
CA ILE A 623 18.26 41.66 20.44
C ILE A 623 17.25 42.77 20.66
N THR A 624 17.64 43.78 21.42
CA THR A 624 16.83 44.99 21.65
C THR A 624 17.72 46.22 21.59
N GLY A 625 17.44 47.17 20.70
CA GLY A 625 18.31 48.30 20.41
C GLY A 625 19.73 47.81 20.00
N ARG A 626 20.76 48.20 20.81
CA ARG A 626 22.17 47.76 20.62
C ARG A 626 22.56 46.59 21.51
N GLU A 627 21.67 46.14 22.41
CA GLU A 627 21.93 45.06 23.34
C GLU A 627 21.67 43.67 22.71
N ARG A 628 22.59 42.74 22.97
CA ARG A 628 22.46 41.34 22.54
C ARG A 628 22.71 40.44 23.74
N ILE A 629 21.73 39.58 24.06
CA ILE A 629 21.80 38.63 25.18
C ILE A 629 21.63 37.23 24.63
N GLU A 630 22.69 36.43 24.65
CA GLU A 630 22.66 35.03 24.18
C GLU A 630 22.38 34.09 25.35
N LYS A 631 21.49 33.13 25.08
CA LYS A 631 21.15 31.97 25.93
C LYS A 631 21.30 30.70 25.13
N HIS A 632 21.43 29.58 25.81
CA HIS A 632 21.50 28.26 25.18
C HIS A 632 20.36 27.39 25.66
N LEU A 633 19.63 26.75 24.74
CA LEU A 633 18.54 25.81 25.05
C LEU A 633 18.97 24.37 24.76
N ASP A 634 18.68 23.47 25.69
CA ASP A 634 18.75 22.02 25.47
C ASP A 634 17.40 21.54 24.92
N GLN A 635 17.31 21.39 23.61
CA GLN A 635 16.06 20.98 22.95
C GLN A 635 15.76 19.46 23.03
N ARG A 636 16.60 18.68 23.74
CA ARG A 636 16.25 17.31 24.13
C ARG A 636 15.34 17.26 25.35
N LYS A 637 15.30 18.33 26.12
CA LYS A 637 14.44 18.43 27.31
C LYS A 637 13.03 18.87 26.94
N VAL A 638 12.05 18.30 27.60
CA VAL A 638 10.66 18.75 27.47
C VAL A 638 10.55 20.18 27.96
N PRO A 639 9.97 21.11 27.16
CA PRO A 639 9.73 22.48 27.60
C PRO A 639 8.88 22.55 28.86
N GLY A 640 9.30 23.34 29.84
CA GLY A 640 8.71 23.36 31.18
C GLY A 640 7.36 24.08 31.28
N ILE A 641 6.94 24.81 30.25
CA ILE A 641 5.66 25.57 30.21
C ILE A 641 4.77 24.92 29.16
N ASP A 642 3.69 24.27 29.63
CA ASP A 642 2.69 23.56 28.80
C ASP A 642 3.27 22.50 27.84
N GLU A 643 4.48 21.98 28.13
CA GLU A 643 5.27 21.09 27.27
C GLU A 643 5.55 21.72 25.87
N LEU A 644 5.52 23.04 25.77
CA LEU A 644 5.64 23.80 24.53
C LEU A 644 6.71 24.89 24.62
N PHE A 645 6.73 25.69 25.70
CA PHE A 645 7.60 26.82 25.86
C PHE A 645 8.66 26.63 26.94
N THR A 646 9.84 27.17 26.68
CA THR A 646 10.90 27.35 27.68
C THR A 646 11.17 28.86 27.84
N SER A 647 11.17 29.36 29.09
CA SER A 647 11.52 30.75 29.36
C SER A 647 13.03 30.97 29.24
N ILE A 648 13.42 31.99 28.49
CA ILE A 648 14.83 32.43 28.40
C ILE A 648 15.15 33.57 29.34
N GLY A 649 14.16 34.08 30.08
CA GLY A 649 14.32 35.11 31.07
C GLY A 649 13.25 36.20 31.02
N THR A 650 13.39 37.19 31.94
CA THR A 650 12.50 38.35 32.01
C THR A 650 13.34 39.62 31.83
N TYR A 651 12.93 40.49 30.90
CA TYR A 651 13.68 41.66 30.45
C TYR A 651 12.80 42.90 30.40
N SER A 652 13.40 44.09 30.59
CA SER A 652 12.73 45.37 30.30
C SER A 652 12.89 45.69 28.82
N LEU A 653 11.80 45.64 28.05
CA LEU A 653 11.80 45.71 26.59
C LEU A 653 10.92 46.87 26.12
N SER A 654 11.29 47.49 24.99
CA SER A 654 10.47 48.48 24.29
C SER A 654 10.87 48.58 22.82
N GLY A 655 9.93 48.90 21.93
CA GLY A 655 10.16 49.01 20.49
C GLY A 655 10.46 47.66 19.83
N THR A 656 11.19 47.72 18.73
CA THR A 656 11.53 46.51 17.94
C THR A 656 12.45 45.58 18.73
N THR A 657 11.92 44.45 19.13
CA THR A 657 12.64 43.35 19.80
C THR A 657 12.70 42.13 18.91
N ARG A 658 13.87 41.46 18.84
CA ARG A 658 14.11 40.30 18.01
C ARG A 658 14.64 39.12 18.81
N ILE A 659 14.22 37.91 18.45
CA ILE A 659 14.79 36.68 18.95
C ILE A 659 15.38 35.93 17.78
N GLU A 660 16.67 35.67 17.79
CA GLU A 660 17.40 34.91 16.79
C GLU A 660 17.70 33.52 17.35
N ILE A 661 17.28 32.45 16.61
CA ILE A 661 17.65 31.06 16.87
C ILE A 661 18.66 30.66 15.78
N SER A 662 19.84 30.18 16.17
CA SER A 662 20.90 29.77 15.24
C SER A 662 21.26 28.29 15.42
N ASN A 663 21.75 27.67 14.34
CA ASN A 663 22.30 26.30 14.39
C ASN A 663 23.84 26.31 14.54
N ARG A 664 24.44 27.41 14.89
CA ARG A 664 25.88 27.53 15.10
C ARG A 664 26.33 26.64 16.27
N ASP A 665 27.41 25.89 16.07
CA ASP A 665 28.06 25.05 17.10
C ASP A 665 27.10 24.04 17.76
N THR A 666 26.13 23.48 17.00
CA THR A 666 25.12 22.55 17.53
C THR A 666 25.38 21.10 17.16
N ASP A 667 25.08 20.18 18.11
CA ASP A 667 25.35 18.73 18.04
C ASP A 667 24.15 17.87 17.62
N GLY A 668 23.10 18.46 17.05
CA GLY A 668 21.87 17.79 16.64
C GLY A 668 20.96 18.72 15.86
N TYR A 669 19.72 18.28 15.61
CA TYR A 669 18.72 19.12 14.95
C TYR A 669 18.36 20.33 15.78
N VAL A 670 18.30 21.49 15.15
CA VAL A 670 17.78 22.71 15.75
C VAL A 670 16.33 22.92 15.32
N ILE A 671 15.47 23.15 16.30
CA ILE A 671 14.03 23.40 16.10
C ILE A 671 13.72 24.86 16.38
N ALA A 672 12.95 25.50 15.52
CA ALA A 672 12.35 26.80 15.71
C ALA A 672 10.83 26.70 15.42
N ASP A 673 10.01 27.12 16.37
CA ASP A 673 8.56 27.05 16.30
C ASP A 673 7.95 28.44 16.50
N ALA A 674 7.90 28.92 17.72
CA ALA A 674 7.36 30.26 18.03
C ALA A 674 8.10 30.93 19.15
N VAL A 675 7.94 32.26 19.23
CA VAL A 675 8.37 33.07 20.36
C VAL A 675 7.18 33.77 20.99
N GLN A 676 7.16 33.81 22.34
CA GLN A 676 6.08 34.42 23.12
C GLN A 676 6.64 35.46 24.08
N PHE A 677 6.00 36.66 24.13
CA PHE A 677 6.29 37.72 25.07
C PHE A 677 5.11 37.90 26.03
N ILE A 678 5.33 37.61 27.32
CA ILE A 678 4.33 37.77 28.38
C ILE A 678 4.67 39.00 29.23
N LYS A 679 3.83 40.01 29.19
CA LYS A 679 3.97 41.18 30.02
C LYS A 679 3.75 40.82 31.49
N LYS A 680 4.69 41.23 32.35
CA LYS A 680 4.66 41.00 33.82
C LYS A 680 4.14 42.19 34.56
#